data_3eb30cfbaae494081f79c4b6f5d78aff
#
_entry.id   3eb30cfbaae494081f79c4b6f5d78aff
#
_cell.length_a   1.000
_cell.length_b   1.000
_cell.length_c   1.000
_cell.angle_alpha   90.00
_cell.angle_beta   90.00
_cell.angle_gamma   90.00
#
_symmetry.space_group_name_H-M   'P 1'
#
loop_
_entity.id
_entity.type
_entity.pdbx_description
1 polymer ?
#
loop_
_entity_poly.entity_id
_entity_poly.type
_entity_poly.pdbx_seq_one_letter_code
_entity_poly.pdbx_strand_id
1 'polypeptide(L)'
;MQRVESVAKRHLNPACRQLLAAWALLWLLLPGALAQSASDPIIQLSAAQPGSLPPAMAGQSVQAISIDVTRLRRLAAGDVLPVQLAGAGSELLTVQSLAAFINGGKALNARLRRGNDSYSLLLSFDLDTVYGHVIHGDEKLQIQATREGDYYHGWLFQPRGLALSNNAFSNDYLIPQPQRLQPPANTAPRLPLRLSPDAPLDPVGVAASTAGISSSNFRLSQTITPSPVVAGESFTAEVRLENTSSSAHQSLAVEFYFLLENTTLEQASPGCRAQLSLSLQEVLYCELGDFAPGETKVISYTVGTTSDSQPRVISTAIMGELRVDESVNVVEDVRLDSDGDGVSDFNEDLLGTDASDSGSVDTRASVIDVMAFYTPGAQASFPRGVETRINQLIGVANQIYADSGVAIKLRPVYYGMVDADPDADMDTLLDDLIYKGDSAFDDVDRLRDSYGGDLVMLFDSLPDNADRCGMAPVGGYQSNGYFGAETEKDFAYSYIAIDCPVDLVVAHELGHNMGLTHSHLEDGSGGTFNFATGHGVDSEFVTVMAYPGAFNTDTRLPVFSSPLLDCLGFSCGVAENRRDAADAVQTLNLVRHQIAAYAPSRVPELPDASVSAVSGNRVDARIGVAASTDGGLSYSNSIGPGQLVDLLADVEVDAAHVGRQGSVHVMVGIVDSGFLQLDAAGSLVEWDGTREGLIPATSVAVLRRQERLTVLSDFQLPDQIPEEFIGQQVAVYVAYQVAESGDVVYTQQPLLLNIVAGSD
;
A
#
# COMPACT_ATOMS: atom_id res chain seq x y z
N MET A 1 19.65 -0.29 33.51
CA MET A 1 20.60 0.79 33.88
C MET A 1 21.36 0.51 35.18
N GLN A 2 20.77 0.25 36.37
CA GLN A 2 21.58 -0.03 37.59
C GLN A 2 22.59 -1.18 37.42
N ARG A 3 22.30 -2.21 36.63
CA ARG A 3 23.25 -3.27 36.27
C ARG A 3 24.31 -2.80 35.27
N VAL A 4 23.93 -1.93 34.33
CA VAL A 4 24.84 -1.31 33.35
C VAL A 4 25.74 -0.29 34.04
N GLU A 5 25.20 0.55 34.93
CA GLU A 5 26.00 1.44 35.78
C GLU A 5 27.02 0.70 36.68
N SER A 6 26.68 -0.54 37.12
CA SER A 6 27.59 -1.32 37.96
C SER A 6 28.75 -1.92 37.15
N VAL A 7 28.60 -2.12 35.84
CA VAL A 7 29.64 -2.61 34.93
C VAL A 7 30.53 -1.47 34.44
N ALA A 8 29.97 -0.32 34.15
CA ALA A 8 30.71 0.86 33.67
C ALA A 8 31.68 1.45 34.75
N LYS A 9 31.38 1.24 36.04
CA LYS A 9 32.25 1.67 37.15
C LYS A 9 33.47 0.78 37.43
N ARG A 10 33.63 -0.34 36.74
CA ARG A 10 34.88 -1.14 36.80
C ARG A 10 35.89 -0.53 35.86
N HIS A 11 37.02 -0.02 36.40
CA HIS A 11 38.14 0.52 35.67
C HIS A 11 38.53 -0.34 34.46
N LEU A 12 38.46 0.22 33.27
CA LEU A 12 38.89 -0.40 32.01
C LEU A 12 40.32 -0.92 32.18
N ASN A 13 40.51 -2.20 31.94
CA ASN A 13 41.82 -2.83 31.89
C ASN A 13 42.68 -2.16 30.77
N PRO A 14 43.99 -1.89 30.95
CA PRO A 14 44.82 -1.31 29.93
C PRO A 14 44.81 -2.03 28.57
N ALA A 15 44.57 -3.35 28.57
CA ALA A 15 44.39 -4.13 27.35
C ALA A 15 43.08 -3.76 26.61
N CYS A 16 42.01 -3.42 27.32
CA CYS A 16 40.76 -2.95 26.71
C CYS A 16 40.86 -1.55 26.14
N ARG A 17 41.70 -0.66 26.71
CA ARG A 17 42.02 0.64 26.11
C ARG A 17 42.83 0.48 24.82
N GLN A 18 43.68 -0.53 24.73
CA GLN A 18 44.39 -0.83 23.47
C GLN A 18 43.47 -1.47 22.43
N LEU A 19 42.46 -2.28 22.85
CA LEU A 19 41.44 -2.88 21.98
C LEU A 19 40.47 -1.82 21.46
N LEU A 20 40.00 -0.92 22.33
CA LEU A 20 39.14 0.23 21.90
C LEU A 20 39.92 1.20 21.04
N ALA A 21 41.22 1.43 21.30
CA ALA A 21 42.10 2.22 20.45
C ALA A 21 42.40 1.50 19.13
N ALA A 22 42.49 0.16 19.10
CA ALA A 22 42.64 -0.61 17.88
C ALA A 22 41.38 -0.58 17.04
N TRP A 23 40.17 -0.61 17.67
CA TRP A 23 38.89 -0.43 17.01
C TRP A 23 38.73 1.00 16.48
N ALA A 24 39.04 2.00 17.25
CA ALA A 24 39.08 3.39 16.80
C ALA A 24 40.17 3.63 15.73
N LEU A 25 41.29 2.92 15.79
CA LEU A 25 42.33 2.94 14.78
C LEU A 25 41.93 2.14 13.52
N LEU A 26 41.14 1.06 13.64
CA LEU A 26 40.60 0.34 12.49
C LEU A 26 39.61 1.22 11.70
N TRP A 27 38.85 2.06 12.39
CA TRP A 27 38.02 3.09 11.76
C TRP A 27 38.85 4.25 11.15
N LEU A 28 39.99 4.55 11.70
CA LEU A 28 40.95 5.54 11.18
C LEU A 28 41.84 5.01 10.05
N LEU A 29 41.88 3.68 9.83
CA LEU A 29 42.63 3.03 8.75
C LEU A 29 41.79 2.76 7.49
N LEU A 30 40.51 3.15 7.47
CA LEU A 30 39.79 3.31 6.21
C LEU A 30 40.51 4.39 5.38
N PRO A 31 40.82 4.13 4.07
CA PRO A 31 41.67 5.02 3.29
C PRO A 31 41.05 6.42 3.24
N GLY A 32 41.73 7.34 3.89
CA GLY A 32 41.73 8.77 3.68
C GLY A 32 40.40 9.43 3.31
N ALA A 33 39.43 9.48 4.21
CA ALA A 33 38.49 10.60 4.20
C ALA A 33 39.28 11.85 4.61
N LEU A 34 39.90 12.54 3.63
CA LEU A 34 40.21 13.94 3.76
C LEU A 34 38.98 14.61 4.33
N ALA A 35 39.11 15.33 5.44
CA ALA A 35 38.08 16.12 6.04
C ALA A 35 37.56 17.15 5.02
N GLN A 36 36.67 16.71 4.12
CA GLN A 36 35.81 17.60 3.36
C GLN A 36 34.92 18.29 4.39
N SER A 37 34.84 19.61 4.32
CA SER A 37 34.10 20.38 5.29
C SER A 37 32.64 19.90 5.28
N ALA A 38 32.01 19.78 6.45
CA ALA A 38 30.60 19.39 6.58
C ALA A 38 29.64 20.33 5.81
N SER A 39 30.14 21.39 5.21
CA SER A 39 29.42 22.40 4.43
C SER A 39 29.39 22.15 2.93
N ASP A 40 30.17 21.19 2.39
CA ASP A 40 30.18 20.94 0.96
C ASP A 40 28.91 20.19 0.52
N PRO A 41 28.26 20.58 -0.60
CA PRO A 41 27.05 19.89 -1.08
C PRO A 41 27.33 18.41 -1.35
N ILE A 42 26.42 17.52 -0.89
CA ILE A 42 26.47 16.09 -1.25
C ILE A 42 26.05 15.93 -2.72
N ILE A 43 25.09 16.75 -3.18
CA ILE A 43 24.69 16.83 -4.58
C ILE A 43 25.25 18.13 -5.16
N GLN A 44 26.10 18.00 -6.16
CA GLN A 44 26.75 19.11 -6.83
C GLN A 44 26.31 19.21 -8.28
N LEU A 45 26.06 20.43 -8.76
CA LEU A 45 25.70 20.71 -10.13
C LEU A 45 26.89 21.25 -10.91
N SER A 46 26.99 20.86 -12.17
CA SER A 46 27.96 21.41 -13.12
C SER A 46 27.30 21.62 -14.49
N ALA A 47 27.92 22.46 -15.32
CA ALA A 47 27.44 22.62 -16.68
C ALA A 47 27.60 21.34 -17.50
N ALA A 48 26.56 20.89 -18.17
CA ALA A 48 26.63 19.76 -19.07
C ALA A 48 27.60 20.05 -20.24
N GLN A 49 28.52 19.12 -20.51
CA GLN A 49 29.42 19.27 -21.66
C GLN A 49 28.69 18.91 -22.95
N PRO A 50 28.78 19.73 -24.01
CA PRO A 50 28.21 19.37 -25.30
C PRO A 50 28.82 18.08 -25.83
N GLY A 51 27.99 17.09 -26.17
CA GLY A 51 28.40 15.79 -26.71
C GLY A 51 28.39 14.63 -25.73
N SER A 52 28.16 14.85 -24.43
CA SER A 52 28.04 13.80 -23.42
C SER A 52 26.60 13.39 -23.09
N LEU A 53 25.61 14.09 -23.67
CA LEU A 53 24.19 13.86 -23.38
C LEU A 53 23.66 12.57 -24.04
N PRO A 54 22.94 11.73 -23.30
CA PRO A 54 22.19 10.63 -23.90
C PRO A 54 21.24 11.13 -25.00
N PRO A 55 21.04 10.37 -26.11
CA PRO A 55 20.14 10.77 -27.17
C PRO A 55 18.71 11.09 -26.71
N ALA A 56 18.21 10.37 -25.72
CA ALA A 56 16.88 10.57 -25.12
C ALA A 56 16.71 11.94 -24.43
N MET A 57 17.81 12.59 -24.05
CA MET A 57 17.82 13.92 -23.39
C MET A 57 18.14 15.07 -24.37
N ALA A 58 18.30 14.78 -25.64
CA ALA A 58 18.63 15.82 -26.64
C ALA A 58 17.51 16.86 -26.74
N GLY A 59 17.90 18.15 -26.62
CA GLY A 59 16.97 19.29 -26.68
C GLY A 59 16.21 19.59 -25.38
N GLN A 60 16.57 18.96 -24.28
CA GLN A 60 16.06 19.29 -22.93
C GLN A 60 17.02 20.23 -22.18
N SER A 61 16.50 20.93 -21.15
CA SER A 61 17.37 21.62 -20.19
C SER A 61 17.98 20.59 -19.26
N VAL A 62 19.28 20.35 -19.41
CA VAL A 62 20.01 19.30 -18.70
C VAL A 62 21.20 19.87 -17.96
N GLN A 63 21.36 19.51 -16.70
CA GLN A 63 22.55 19.82 -15.89
C GLN A 63 23.26 18.53 -15.52
N ALA A 64 24.58 18.54 -15.52
CA ALA A 64 25.36 17.42 -15.00
C ALA A 64 25.37 17.47 -13.48
N ILE A 65 25.23 16.30 -12.85
CA ILE A 65 25.27 16.15 -11.40
C ILE A 65 26.36 15.19 -10.96
N SER A 66 26.84 15.41 -9.76
CA SER A 66 27.74 14.53 -9.05
C SER A 66 27.24 14.34 -7.62
N ILE A 67 27.11 13.11 -7.15
CA ILE A 67 26.57 12.78 -5.82
C ILE A 67 27.62 11.92 -5.10
N ASP A 68 28.01 12.33 -3.91
CA ASP A 68 28.96 11.60 -3.07
C ASP A 68 28.32 10.32 -2.52
N VAL A 69 28.80 9.15 -2.99
CA VAL A 69 28.26 7.83 -2.63
C VAL A 69 28.35 7.59 -1.13
N THR A 70 29.54 7.82 -0.57
CA THR A 70 29.83 7.49 0.84
C THR A 70 28.99 8.33 1.79
N ARG A 71 28.86 9.62 1.50
CA ARG A 71 28.05 10.53 2.33
C ARG A 71 26.56 10.26 2.17
N LEU A 72 26.07 10.01 0.93
CA LEU A 72 24.66 9.69 0.68
C LEU A 72 24.24 8.41 1.44
N ARG A 73 25.06 7.37 1.39
CA ARG A 73 24.75 6.07 2.01
C ARG A 73 24.75 6.10 3.54
N ARG A 74 25.43 7.08 4.15
CA ARG A 74 25.51 7.25 5.61
C ARG A 74 24.41 8.13 6.20
N LEU A 75 23.58 8.74 5.38
CA LEU A 75 22.48 9.57 5.86
C LEU A 75 21.46 8.74 6.64
N ALA A 76 20.88 9.36 7.65
CA ALA A 76 19.78 8.82 8.45
C ALA A 76 18.63 9.83 8.52
N ALA A 77 17.46 9.39 8.96
CA ALA A 77 16.35 10.31 9.22
C ALA A 77 16.76 11.36 10.27
N GLY A 78 16.45 12.63 10.00
CA GLY A 78 16.84 13.76 10.83
C GLY A 78 18.12 14.45 10.37
N ASP A 79 18.95 13.82 9.54
CA ASP A 79 20.18 14.42 9.02
C ASP A 79 19.90 15.61 8.11
N VAL A 80 20.89 16.51 8.03
CA VAL A 80 20.85 17.65 7.13
C VAL A 80 21.64 17.34 5.87
N LEU A 81 20.97 17.36 4.74
CA LEU A 81 21.51 17.10 3.41
C LEU A 81 21.79 18.42 2.68
N PRO A 82 23.05 18.85 2.54
CA PRO A 82 23.39 20.00 1.72
C PRO A 82 23.32 19.63 0.23
N VAL A 83 22.45 20.32 -0.51
CA VAL A 83 22.18 20.10 -1.93
C VAL A 83 22.36 21.40 -2.70
N GLN A 84 23.07 21.34 -3.81
CA GLN A 84 23.11 22.45 -4.76
C GLN A 84 21.91 22.29 -5.73
N LEU A 85 21.04 23.28 -5.74
CA LEU A 85 19.85 23.30 -6.59
C LEU A 85 19.98 24.32 -7.71
N ALA A 86 19.38 24.00 -8.85
CA ALA A 86 19.40 24.88 -10.02
C ALA A 86 18.79 26.25 -9.68
N GLY A 87 19.55 27.33 -9.88
CA GLY A 87 19.07 28.70 -9.67
C GLY A 87 19.00 29.18 -8.22
N ALA A 88 19.09 28.32 -7.21
CA ALA A 88 18.90 28.66 -5.80
C ALA A 88 20.16 28.66 -4.93
N GLY A 89 21.30 28.18 -5.44
CA GLY A 89 22.54 28.01 -4.66
C GLY A 89 22.56 26.71 -3.86
N SER A 90 23.19 26.71 -2.69
CA SER A 90 23.26 25.53 -1.81
C SER A 90 22.15 25.64 -0.76
N GLU A 91 21.27 24.64 -0.69
CA GLU A 91 20.19 24.53 0.28
C GLU A 91 20.43 23.34 1.24
N LEU A 92 19.84 23.41 2.43
CA LEU A 92 19.97 22.40 3.48
C LEU A 92 18.61 21.70 3.65
N LEU A 93 18.47 20.51 3.10
CA LEU A 93 17.26 19.71 3.25
C LEU A 93 17.38 18.81 4.49
N THR A 94 16.29 18.60 5.19
CA THR A 94 16.24 17.62 6.29
C THR A 94 15.74 16.29 5.75
N VAL A 95 16.49 15.22 5.99
CA VAL A 95 16.07 13.85 5.67
C VAL A 95 14.89 13.48 6.54
N GLN A 96 13.74 13.22 5.91
CA GLN A 96 12.51 12.85 6.58
C GLN A 96 12.45 11.34 6.83
N SER A 97 12.91 10.56 5.85
CA SER A 97 12.93 9.11 5.93
C SER A 97 14.01 8.52 5.05
N LEU A 98 14.52 7.37 5.46
CA LEU A 98 15.38 6.48 4.67
C LEU A 98 14.79 5.07 4.79
N ALA A 99 14.42 4.45 3.67
CA ALA A 99 13.95 3.08 3.62
C ALA A 99 14.97 2.20 2.91
N ALA A 100 15.22 1.01 3.44
CA ALA A 100 16.02 -0.01 2.77
C ALA A 100 15.07 -1.01 2.06
N PHE A 101 15.54 -1.55 0.93
CA PHE A 101 14.83 -2.55 0.14
C PHE A 101 15.62 -3.87 0.12
N ILE A 102 14.91 -4.96 -0.13
CA ILE A 102 15.45 -6.33 -0.12
C ILE A 102 16.58 -6.56 -1.13
N ASN A 103 16.63 -5.78 -2.21
CA ASN A 103 17.70 -5.83 -3.21
C ASN A 103 18.94 -4.99 -2.82
N GLY A 104 19.03 -4.52 -1.58
CA GLY A 104 20.12 -3.67 -1.10
C GLY A 104 20.03 -2.21 -1.53
N GLY A 105 19.00 -1.84 -2.26
CA GLY A 105 18.68 -0.46 -2.60
C GLY A 105 18.12 0.31 -1.41
N LYS A 106 18.15 1.64 -1.50
CA LYS A 106 17.61 2.56 -0.48
C LYS A 106 16.80 3.66 -1.13
N ALA A 107 15.75 4.13 -0.45
CA ALA A 107 15.04 5.34 -0.82
C ALA A 107 15.14 6.38 0.29
N LEU A 108 15.54 7.58 -0.09
CA LEU A 108 15.69 8.74 0.78
C LEU A 108 14.67 9.80 0.39
N ASN A 109 13.96 10.32 1.37
CA ASN A 109 13.13 11.51 1.23
C ASN A 109 13.69 12.64 2.11
N ALA A 110 13.93 13.80 1.52
CA ALA A 110 14.39 14.98 2.24
C ALA A 110 13.60 16.22 1.82
N ARG A 111 13.36 17.12 2.77
CA ARG A 111 12.52 18.31 2.56
C ARG A 111 13.13 19.55 3.19
N LEU A 112 12.83 20.70 2.58
CA LEU A 112 13.04 22.02 3.15
C LEU A 112 11.74 22.82 3.02
N ARG A 113 11.27 23.39 4.14
CA ARG A 113 10.21 24.41 4.15
C ARG A 113 10.78 25.76 4.58
N ARG A 114 10.62 26.78 3.74
CA ARG A 114 11.08 28.14 4.04
C ARG A 114 10.01 29.15 3.65
N GLY A 115 9.10 29.43 4.59
CA GLY A 115 7.92 30.25 4.27
C GLY A 115 6.99 29.54 3.30
N ASN A 116 6.73 30.14 2.14
CA ASN A 116 5.93 29.56 1.06
C ASN A 116 6.77 28.69 0.09
N ASP A 117 8.11 28.73 0.20
CA ASP A 117 8.98 27.89 -0.63
C ASP A 117 9.16 26.52 0.00
N SER A 118 8.94 25.48 -0.78
CA SER A 118 9.15 24.10 -0.37
C SER A 118 10.00 23.37 -1.41
N TYR A 119 11.01 22.65 -0.94
CA TYR A 119 11.79 21.72 -1.74
C TYR A 119 11.54 20.31 -1.23
N SER A 120 11.31 19.37 -2.13
CA SER A 120 11.24 17.95 -1.84
C SER A 120 12.22 17.21 -2.75
N LEU A 121 13.05 16.37 -2.16
CA LEU A 121 13.98 15.49 -2.86
C LEU A 121 13.65 14.05 -2.49
N LEU A 122 13.38 13.22 -3.50
CA LEU A 122 13.30 11.79 -3.35
C LEU A 122 14.38 11.13 -4.20
N LEU A 123 15.22 10.31 -3.59
CA LEU A 123 16.26 9.52 -4.26
C LEU A 123 16.06 8.05 -3.94
N SER A 124 16.14 7.19 -4.95
CA SER A 124 16.40 5.77 -4.78
C SER A 124 17.77 5.45 -5.33
N PHE A 125 18.58 4.70 -4.58
CA PHE A 125 19.95 4.39 -4.95
C PHE A 125 20.35 3.00 -4.46
N ASP A 126 21.24 2.37 -5.23
CA ASP A 126 21.91 1.12 -4.90
C ASP A 126 23.44 1.31 -4.93
N LEU A 127 24.20 0.24 -5.19
CA LEU A 127 25.65 0.32 -5.31
C LEU A 127 26.10 1.01 -6.61
N ASP A 128 25.29 0.97 -7.67
CA ASP A 128 25.68 1.34 -9.02
C ASP A 128 24.89 2.49 -9.60
N THR A 129 23.67 2.75 -9.13
CA THR A 129 22.74 3.72 -9.74
C THR A 129 21.99 4.57 -8.73
N VAL A 130 21.57 5.75 -9.18
CA VAL A 130 20.64 6.64 -8.47
C VAL A 130 19.57 7.11 -9.43
N TYR A 131 18.31 6.99 -9.02
CA TYR A 131 17.14 7.61 -9.65
C TYR A 131 16.40 8.48 -8.63
N GLY A 132 15.76 9.52 -9.11
CA GLY A 132 15.00 10.36 -8.20
C GLY A 132 14.44 11.61 -8.85
N HIS A 133 13.90 12.47 -8.01
CA HIS A 133 13.44 13.77 -8.45
C HIS A 133 13.58 14.85 -7.37
N VAL A 134 13.66 16.09 -7.82
CA VAL A 134 13.54 17.30 -7.01
C VAL A 134 12.27 18.02 -7.42
N ILE A 135 11.46 18.40 -6.46
CA ILE A 135 10.29 19.25 -6.67
C ILE A 135 10.52 20.59 -5.97
N HIS A 136 10.31 21.67 -6.69
CA HIS A 136 10.33 23.04 -6.17
C HIS A 136 9.16 23.82 -6.75
N GLY A 137 8.15 24.11 -5.94
CA GLY A 137 6.90 24.67 -6.44
C GLY A 137 6.25 23.74 -7.48
N ASP A 138 6.01 24.28 -8.68
CA ASP A 138 5.46 23.54 -9.83
C ASP A 138 6.54 22.86 -10.69
N GLU A 139 7.82 23.09 -10.39
CA GLU A 139 8.92 22.53 -11.18
C GLU A 139 9.35 21.17 -10.61
N LYS A 140 9.30 20.14 -11.46
CA LYS A 140 9.79 18.80 -11.18
C LYS A 140 10.98 18.49 -12.06
N LEU A 141 12.13 18.21 -11.46
CA LEU A 141 13.35 17.79 -12.14
C LEU A 141 13.66 16.34 -11.78
N GLN A 142 13.98 15.51 -12.77
CA GLN A 142 14.39 14.13 -12.58
C GLN A 142 15.90 14.01 -12.44
N ILE A 143 16.34 13.06 -11.62
CA ILE A 143 17.71 12.68 -11.39
C ILE A 143 17.93 11.27 -11.93
N GLN A 144 18.98 11.12 -12.73
CA GLN A 144 19.48 9.82 -13.17
C GLN A 144 21.00 9.85 -13.16
N ALA A 145 21.63 8.96 -12.38
CA ALA A 145 23.07 8.90 -12.28
C ALA A 145 23.58 7.47 -12.11
N THR A 146 24.82 7.21 -12.53
CA THR A 146 25.52 5.94 -12.38
C THR A 146 26.84 6.13 -11.66
N ARG A 147 27.28 5.12 -10.92
CA ARG A 147 28.49 5.18 -10.12
C ARG A 147 29.74 5.14 -10.99
N GLU A 148 30.64 6.07 -10.69
CA GLU A 148 32.00 6.11 -11.21
C GLU A 148 32.94 6.42 -10.03
N GLY A 149 33.61 5.41 -9.48
CA GLY A 149 34.46 5.55 -8.29
C GLY A 149 33.65 5.88 -7.02
N ASP A 150 33.98 7.00 -6.39
CA ASP A 150 33.37 7.44 -5.13
C ASP A 150 32.10 8.33 -5.34
N TYR A 151 31.73 8.55 -6.59
CA TYR A 151 30.61 9.41 -6.94
C TYR A 151 29.65 8.72 -7.88
N TYR A 152 28.35 9.08 -7.79
CA TYR A 152 27.40 8.87 -8.88
C TYR A 152 27.50 10.11 -9.80
N HIS A 153 27.70 9.89 -11.08
CA HIS A 153 27.71 10.92 -12.12
C HIS A 153 26.52 10.74 -13.05
N GLY A 154 25.85 11.84 -13.39
CA GLY A 154 24.66 11.77 -14.22
C GLY A 154 24.04 13.13 -14.51
N TRP A 155 22.72 13.14 -14.57
CA TRP A 155 21.96 14.23 -15.12
C TRP A 155 20.78 14.63 -14.23
N LEU A 156 20.55 15.93 -14.13
CA LEU A 156 19.35 16.57 -13.64
C LEU A 156 18.64 17.21 -14.83
N PHE A 157 17.38 16.84 -15.11
CA PHE A 157 16.67 17.28 -16.29
C PHE A 157 15.15 17.36 -16.03
N GLN A 158 14.49 18.20 -16.83
CA GLN A 158 13.05 18.25 -16.83
C GLN A 158 12.53 17.16 -17.78
N PRO A 159 11.70 16.20 -17.34
CA PRO A 159 11.15 15.19 -18.22
C PRO A 159 10.29 15.87 -19.29
N ARG A 160 10.35 15.38 -20.54
CA ARG A 160 9.39 15.80 -21.55
C ARG A 160 8.03 15.34 -21.09
N GLY A 161 7.08 16.28 -20.95
CA GLY A 161 5.68 15.91 -20.78
C GLY A 161 5.28 15.03 -21.95
N LEU A 162 4.78 13.82 -21.68
CA LEU A 162 3.97 13.14 -22.67
C LEU A 162 2.81 14.08 -22.97
N ALA A 163 2.64 14.46 -24.23
CA ALA A 163 1.36 14.92 -24.72
C ALA A 163 0.43 13.68 -24.72
N LEU A 164 0.11 13.16 -23.54
CA LEU A 164 -1.05 12.29 -23.38
C LEU A 164 -2.19 13.13 -23.93
N SER A 165 -2.80 12.69 -25.02
CA SER A 165 -3.78 13.48 -25.74
C SER A 165 -4.83 13.94 -24.73
N ASN A 166 -5.02 15.25 -24.59
CA ASN A 166 -6.02 15.85 -23.69
C ASN A 166 -7.47 15.39 -23.99
N ASN A 167 -7.65 14.48 -24.94
CA ASN A 167 -8.94 14.02 -25.45
C ASN A 167 -9.21 12.52 -25.28
N ALA A 168 -8.30 11.74 -24.72
CA ALA A 168 -8.56 10.32 -24.46
C ALA A 168 -8.79 10.12 -22.96
N PHE A 169 -10.04 10.04 -22.57
CA PHE A 169 -10.42 9.34 -21.34
C PHE A 169 -10.18 7.85 -21.59
N SER A 170 -8.93 7.41 -21.50
CA SER A 170 -8.61 6.00 -21.57
C SER A 170 -8.94 5.39 -20.22
N ASN A 171 -9.84 4.41 -20.20
CA ASN A 171 -10.02 3.57 -19.04
C ASN A 171 -8.72 2.81 -18.82
N ASP A 172 -7.99 3.16 -17.77
CA ASP A 172 -6.79 2.46 -17.30
C ASP A 172 -7.11 1.50 -16.16
N TYR A 173 -8.39 1.20 -15.95
CA TYR A 173 -8.81 0.19 -15.01
C TYR A 173 -9.80 -0.80 -15.63
N LEU A 174 -9.79 -2.01 -15.05
CA LEU A 174 -10.73 -3.08 -15.35
C LEU A 174 -11.71 -3.25 -14.19
N ILE A 175 -13.00 -3.38 -14.50
CA ILE A 175 -13.97 -3.86 -13.52
C ILE A 175 -14.02 -5.38 -13.66
N PRO A 176 -13.55 -6.15 -12.65
CA PRO A 176 -13.57 -7.60 -12.72
C PRO A 176 -15.00 -8.07 -12.98
N GLN A 177 -15.21 -8.78 -14.08
CA GLN A 177 -16.50 -9.45 -14.30
C GLN A 177 -16.53 -10.66 -13.38
N PRO A 178 -17.45 -10.77 -12.41
CA PRO A 178 -17.57 -11.99 -11.65
C PRO A 178 -17.76 -13.13 -12.66
N GLN A 179 -16.82 -14.07 -12.66
CA GLN A 179 -16.99 -15.26 -13.49
C GLN A 179 -18.35 -15.82 -13.17
N ARG A 180 -19.23 -15.91 -14.17
CA ARG A 180 -20.50 -16.63 -14.02
C ARG A 180 -20.13 -18.05 -13.62
N LEU A 181 -20.09 -18.29 -12.31
CA LEU A 181 -20.02 -19.65 -11.79
C LEU A 181 -21.23 -20.36 -12.38
N GLN A 182 -20.96 -21.23 -13.35
CA GLN A 182 -22.05 -22.10 -13.83
C GLN A 182 -22.55 -22.85 -12.61
N PRO A 183 -23.83 -22.73 -12.26
CA PRO A 183 -24.36 -23.50 -11.15
C PRO A 183 -24.08 -24.97 -11.43
N PRO A 184 -23.61 -25.74 -10.42
CA PRO A 184 -23.35 -27.15 -10.62
C PRO A 184 -24.58 -27.81 -11.21
N ALA A 185 -24.42 -28.49 -12.33
CA ALA A 185 -25.50 -29.14 -13.03
C ALA A 185 -26.21 -30.09 -12.05
N ASN A 186 -27.54 -29.85 -11.82
CA ASN A 186 -28.45 -30.72 -11.10
C ASN A 186 -28.36 -30.86 -9.57
N THR A 187 -28.23 -29.79 -8.83
CA THR A 187 -28.75 -29.78 -7.45
C THR A 187 -29.78 -28.68 -7.32
N ALA A 188 -31.06 -29.02 -7.44
CA ALA A 188 -32.13 -28.12 -7.03
C ALA A 188 -31.94 -27.88 -5.51
N PRO A 189 -31.76 -26.63 -5.07
CA PRO A 189 -31.64 -26.35 -3.64
C PRO A 189 -33.00 -26.56 -2.98
N ARG A 190 -33.01 -27.38 -1.97
CA ARG A 190 -34.19 -27.67 -1.15
C ARG A 190 -34.02 -26.92 0.16
N LEU A 191 -34.54 -25.70 0.27
CA LEU A 191 -34.66 -25.04 1.58
C LEU A 191 -35.93 -24.17 1.61
N PRO A 192 -36.66 -24.16 2.75
CA PRO A 192 -37.93 -23.44 2.86
C PRO A 192 -37.72 -21.95 3.08
N LEU A 193 -38.50 -21.15 2.38
CA LEU A 193 -38.70 -19.74 2.67
C LEU A 193 -39.40 -19.64 4.03
N ARG A 194 -38.74 -19.11 5.08
CA ARG A 194 -39.46 -18.74 6.30
C ARG A 194 -40.00 -17.34 6.13
N LEU A 195 -41.24 -17.26 5.72
CA LEU A 195 -42.02 -16.04 5.87
C LEU A 195 -42.23 -15.76 7.36
N SER A 196 -42.49 -14.50 7.72
CA SER A 196 -42.85 -14.13 9.10
C SER A 196 -43.77 -15.18 9.71
N PRO A 197 -43.52 -15.66 10.95
CA PRO A 197 -44.31 -16.76 11.54
C PRO A 197 -45.80 -16.57 11.58
N ASP A 198 -46.30 -15.36 11.36
CA ASP A 198 -47.72 -14.96 11.44
C ASP A 198 -48.38 -14.73 10.07
N ALA A 199 -47.68 -14.96 8.94
CA ALA A 199 -48.27 -14.81 7.62
C ALA A 199 -49.12 -16.05 7.24
N PRO A 200 -50.47 -15.94 6.98
CA PRO A 200 -51.27 -17.07 6.57
C PRO A 200 -50.86 -17.53 5.16
N LEU A 201 -50.48 -18.81 5.04
CA LEU A 201 -50.23 -19.47 3.75
C LEU A 201 -51.62 -19.81 3.10
N ASP A 202 -51.89 -19.26 1.94
CA ASP A 202 -53.05 -19.66 1.15
C ASP A 202 -52.83 -21.05 0.53
N PRO A 203 -53.79 -21.97 0.65
CA PRO A 203 -53.69 -23.29 0.03
C PRO A 203 -53.72 -23.18 -1.49
N VAL A 204 -52.89 -23.96 -2.12
CA VAL A 204 -52.67 -24.15 -3.57
C VAL A 204 -53.73 -23.48 -4.46
N GLY A 205 -53.46 -22.28 -4.94
CA GLY A 205 -54.22 -21.59 -5.99
C GLY A 205 -53.91 -22.20 -7.36
N VAL A 206 -54.91 -22.17 -8.23
CA VAL A 206 -54.86 -22.64 -9.62
C VAL A 206 -53.63 -22.05 -10.31
N ALA A 207 -52.76 -22.93 -10.86
CA ALA A 207 -51.61 -22.51 -11.67
C ALA A 207 -52.07 -21.56 -12.78
N ALA A 208 -51.59 -20.34 -12.80
CA ALA A 208 -51.78 -19.44 -13.93
C ALA A 208 -51.23 -20.11 -15.19
N SER A 209 -51.94 -19.93 -16.32
CA SER A 209 -51.53 -20.54 -17.57
C SER A 209 -50.23 -19.92 -18.07
N THR A 210 -49.11 -20.61 -17.86
CA THR A 210 -47.81 -20.25 -18.43
C THR A 210 -47.58 -20.90 -19.80
N ALA A 211 -48.62 -21.54 -20.37
CA ALA A 211 -48.55 -22.19 -21.67
C ALA A 211 -48.27 -21.15 -22.77
N GLY A 212 -47.19 -21.37 -23.52
CA GLY A 212 -46.79 -20.52 -24.65
C GLY A 212 -45.87 -19.35 -24.31
N ILE A 213 -45.34 -19.28 -23.07
CA ILE A 213 -44.31 -18.31 -22.69
C ILE A 213 -42.92 -18.89 -22.99
N SER A 214 -42.21 -18.21 -23.87
CA SER A 214 -40.84 -18.58 -24.24
C SER A 214 -39.98 -17.34 -24.51
N SER A 215 -38.68 -17.51 -24.65
CA SER A 215 -37.75 -16.44 -25.00
C SER A 215 -38.00 -15.76 -26.34
N SER A 216 -38.86 -16.35 -27.19
CA SER A 216 -39.30 -15.75 -28.45
C SER A 216 -40.42 -14.71 -28.25
N ASN A 217 -41.13 -14.77 -27.12
CA ASN A 217 -42.31 -13.95 -26.86
C ASN A 217 -42.14 -12.98 -25.71
N PHE A 218 -41.25 -13.27 -24.78
CA PHE A 218 -41.01 -12.45 -23.60
C PHE A 218 -39.53 -12.29 -23.32
N ARG A 219 -39.16 -11.12 -22.76
CA ARG A 219 -37.89 -10.88 -22.12
C ARG A 219 -38.06 -10.75 -20.61
N LEU A 220 -37.27 -11.48 -19.86
CA LEU A 220 -37.23 -11.44 -18.41
C LEU A 220 -35.83 -10.95 -17.98
N SER A 221 -35.75 -9.94 -17.11
CA SER A 221 -34.52 -9.47 -16.50
C SER A 221 -34.75 -9.11 -15.04
N GLN A 222 -33.72 -9.22 -14.24
CA GLN A 222 -33.74 -8.90 -12.81
C GLN A 222 -32.52 -8.06 -12.46
N THR A 223 -32.68 -7.13 -11.51
CA THR A 223 -31.62 -6.35 -10.90
C THR A 223 -31.80 -6.32 -9.40
N ILE A 224 -30.72 -6.30 -8.63
CA ILE A 224 -30.75 -6.26 -7.16
C ILE A 224 -29.98 -5.01 -6.70
N THR A 225 -30.55 -4.26 -5.74
CA THR A 225 -29.94 -3.02 -5.22
C THR A 225 -30.24 -2.86 -3.72
N PRO A 226 -29.25 -2.56 -2.87
CA PRO A 226 -27.83 -2.56 -3.18
C PRO A 226 -27.28 -3.96 -3.46
N SER A 227 -26.17 -4.06 -4.16
CA SER A 227 -25.43 -5.29 -4.33
C SER A 227 -23.93 -4.93 -4.28
N PRO A 228 -23.21 -5.38 -3.24
CA PRO A 228 -23.67 -6.21 -2.13
C PRO A 228 -24.60 -5.49 -1.15
N VAL A 229 -25.16 -6.23 -0.21
CA VAL A 229 -25.93 -5.71 0.92
C VAL A 229 -25.17 -5.97 2.22
N VAL A 230 -25.17 -4.99 3.11
CA VAL A 230 -24.59 -5.15 4.46
C VAL A 230 -25.49 -6.05 5.30
N ALA A 231 -24.91 -6.96 6.07
CA ALA A 231 -25.63 -7.85 6.97
C ALA A 231 -26.49 -7.04 7.98
N GLY A 232 -27.76 -7.39 8.09
CA GLY A 232 -28.72 -6.61 8.87
C GLY A 232 -29.48 -5.54 8.07
N GLU A 233 -29.05 -5.22 6.86
CA GLU A 233 -29.76 -4.32 5.94
C GLU A 233 -30.62 -5.10 4.94
N SER A 234 -31.38 -4.35 4.15
CA SER A 234 -32.32 -4.91 3.17
C SER A 234 -31.89 -4.58 1.75
N PHE A 235 -32.09 -5.51 0.84
CA PHE A 235 -31.96 -5.25 -0.59
C PHE A 235 -33.33 -5.31 -1.30
N THR A 236 -33.45 -4.58 -2.40
CA THR A 236 -34.63 -4.60 -3.27
C THR A 236 -34.25 -5.23 -4.60
N ALA A 237 -35.01 -6.23 -5.00
CA ALA A 237 -34.95 -6.79 -6.34
C ALA A 237 -36.05 -6.19 -7.23
N GLU A 238 -35.67 -5.77 -8.42
CA GLU A 238 -36.58 -5.30 -9.46
C GLU A 238 -36.55 -6.27 -10.63
N VAL A 239 -37.68 -6.82 -10.97
CA VAL A 239 -37.86 -7.76 -12.09
C VAL A 239 -38.68 -7.11 -13.17
N ARG A 240 -38.11 -7.06 -14.36
CA ARG A 240 -38.71 -6.46 -15.55
C ARG A 240 -39.12 -7.54 -16.54
N LEU A 241 -40.42 -7.52 -16.94
CA LEU A 241 -41.00 -8.43 -17.91
C LEU A 241 -41.52 -7.64 -19.09
N GLU A 242 -41.09 -7.99 -20.29
CA GLU A 242 -41.47 -7.34 -21.54
C GLU A 242 -42.09 -8.35 -22.50
N ASN A 243 -43.30 -8.08 -22.98
CA ASN A 243 -43.92 -8.84 -24.07
C ASN A 243 -43.32 -8.39 -25.40
N THR A 244 -42.39 -9.16 -25.92
CA THR A 244 -41.68 -8.85 -27.21
C THR A 244 -42.45 -9.34 -28.41
N SER A 245 -43.59 -10.02 -28.22
CA SER A 245 -44.45 -10.53 -29.31
C SER A 245 -45.43 -9.48 -29.83
N SER A 246 -45.99 -9.76 -30.98
CA SER A 246 -47.09 -8.97 -31.57
C SER A 246 -48.46 -9.34 -31.05
N SER A 247 -48.57 -10.27 -30.10
CA SER A 247 -49.80 -10.80 -29.55
C SER A 247 -50.01 -10.40 -28.08
N ALA A 248 -51.28 -10.21 -27.68
CA ALA A 248 -51.62 -10.03 -26.28
C ALA A 248 -51.64 -11.40 -25.56
N HIS A 249 -51.25 -11.41 -24.31
CA HIS A 249 -51.27 -12.58 -23.44
C HIS A 249 -52.10 -12.26 -22.19
N GLN A 250 -52.85 -13.25 -21.68
CA GLN A 250 -53.78 -13.05 -20.57
C GLN A 250 -53.39 -13.86 -19.34
N SER A 251 -53.71 -13.29 -18.17
CA SER A 251 -53.62 -13.95 -16.86
C SER A 251 -52.24 -14.56 -16.56
N LEU A 252 -51.17 -13.81 -16.81
CA LEU A 252 -49.81 -14.26 -16.54
C LEU A 252 -49.41 -14.08 -15.08
N ALA A 253 -48.48 -14.91 -14.61
CA ALA A 253 -47.87 -14.80 -13.30
C ALA A 253 -46.39 -15.17 -13.35
N VAL A 254 -45.63 -14.70 -12.38
CA VAL A 254 -44.22 -15.02 -12.16
C VAL A 254 -44.04 -15.61 -10.76
N GLU A 255 -43.17 -16.58 -10.66
CA GLU A 255 -42.77 -17.19 -9.38
C GLU A 255 -41.33 -16.83 -9.06
N PHE A 256 -41.06 -16.46 -7.80
CA PHE A 256 -39.71 -16.18 -7.30
C PHE A 256 -39.35 -17.25 -6.27
N TYR A 257 -38.20 -17.84 -6.49
CA TYR A 257 -37.56 -18.78 -5.59
C TYR A 257 -36.34 -18.12 -4.95
N PHE A 258 -36.23 -18.24 -3.65
CA PHE A 258 -35.12 -17.69 -2.90
C PHE A 258 -34.37 -18.82 -2.20
N LEU A 259 -33.05 -18.76 -2.24
CA LEU A 259 -32.20 -19.53 -1.35
C LEU A 259 -31.94 -18.67 -0.12
N LEU A 260 -32.72 -18.86 0.94
CA LEU A 260 -32.72 -17.98 2.08
C LEU A 260 -32.67 -18.76 3.40
N GLU A 261 -31.49 -18.90 3.97
CA GLU A 261 -31.36 -19.08 5.42
C GLU A 261 -31.19 -17.68 6.05
N ASN A 262 -31.98 -17.38 7.09
CA ASN A 262 -31.91 -16.17 7.89
C ASN A 262 -32.13 -14.84 7.13
N THR A 263 -33.09 -14.83 6.20
CA THR A 263 -33.56 -13.60 5.55
C THR A 263 -35.07 -13.50 5.64
N THR A 264 -35.63 -12.30 5.48
CA THR A 264 -37.06 -12.03 5.64
C THR A 264 -37.61 -11.23 4.47
N LEU A 265 -38.68 -11.68 3.83
CA LEU A 265 -39.41 -10.85 2.85
C LEU A 265 -40.12 -9.73 3.60
N GLU A 266 -39.72 -8.48 3.37
CA GLU A 266 -40.27 -7.31 4.05
C GLU A 266 -41.40 -6.65 3.27
N GLN A 267 -41.25 -6.58 1.94
CA GLN A 267 -42.21 -5.92 1.06
C GLN A 267 -42.21 -6.58 -0.30
N ALA A 268 -43.39 -6.55 -0.97
CA ALA A 268 -43.52 -6.93 -2.37
C ALA A 268 -44.54 -6.06 -3.08
N SER A 269 -44.46 -5.98 -4.40
CA SER A 269 -45.43 -5.26 -5.25
C SER A 269 -46.87 -5.76 -5.05
N PRO A 270 -47.90 -4.90 -5.23
CA PRO A 270 -49.28 -5.33 -5.19
C PRO A 270 -49.55 -6.47 -6.18
N GLY A 271 -50.31 -7.47 -5.75
CA GLY A 271 -50.58 -8.68 -6.53
C GLY A 271 -49.60 -9.83 -6.28
N CYS A 272 -48.58 -9.60 -5.45
CA CYS A 272 -47.66 -10.63 -4.99
C CYS A 272 -48.11 -11.20 -3.64
N ARG A 273 -47.98 -12.50 -3.48
CA ARG A 273 -48.26 -13.20 -2.22
C ARG A 273 -47.35 -14.41 -2.06
N ALA A 274 -47.05 -14.73 -0.83
CA ALA A 274 -46.39 -15.98 -0.52
C ALA A 274 -47.35 -17.16 -0.70
N GLN A 275 -46.86 -18.21 -1.35
CA GLN A 275 -47.66 -19.45 -1.52
C GLN A 275 -46.75 -20.67 -1.61
N LEU A 276 -47.34 -21.86 -1.51
CA LEU A 276 -46.64 -23.10 -1.80
C LEU A 276 -46.69 -23.38 -3.29
N SER A 277 -45.52 -23.65 -3.89
CA SER A 277 -45.43 -24.15 -5.27
C SER A 277 -45.96 -25.57 -5.38
N LEU A 278 -46.13 -26.07 -6.61
CA LEU A 278 -46.55 -27.48 -6.86
C LEU A 278 -45.55 -28.48 -6.31
N SER A 279 -44.29 -28.08 -6.06
CA SER A 279 -43.24 -28.88 -5.41
C SER A 279 -43.23 -28.75 -3.89
N LEU A 280 -44.23 -28.10 -3.29
CA LEU A 280 -44.33 -27.83 -1.84
C LEU A 280 -43.20 -26.94 -1.30
N GLN A 281 -42.60 -26.10 -2.15
CA GLN A 281 -41.65 -25.05 -1.74
C GLN A 281 -42.39 -23.73 -1.58
N GLU A 282 -42.01 -22.94 -0.58
CA GLU A 282 -42.50 -21.57 -0.43
C GLU A 282 -41.92 -20.69 -1.51
N VAL A 283 -42.78 -19.94 -2.21
CA VAL A 283 -42.43 -19.03 -3.29
C VAL A 283 -43.18 -17.72 -3.14
N LEU A 284 -42.59 -16.62 -3.63
CA LEU A 284 -43.35 -15.40 -3.86
C LEU A 284 -43.99 -15.49 -5.25
N TYR A 285 -45.30 -15.53 -5.27
CA TYR A 285 -46.13 -15.62 -6.48
C TYR A 285 -46.74 -14.26 -6.77
N CYS A 286 -46.52 -13.74 -7.99
CA CYS A 286 -47.02 -12.44 -8.40
C CYS A 286 -47.96 -12.58 -9.63
N GLU A 287 -49.19 -12.15 -9.48
CA GLU A 287 -50.15 -12.08 -10.58
C GLU A 287 -49.90 -10.82 -11.42
N LEU A 288 -49.61 -11.01 -12.69
CA LEU A 288 -49.28 -9.93 -13.62
C LEU A 288 -50.49 -9.45 -14.42
N GLY A 289 -51.54 -10.28 -14.50
CA GLY A 289 -52.69 -10.03 -15.35
C GLY A 289 -52.34 -10.10 -16.84
N ASP A 290 -53.02 -9.29 -17.65
CA ASP A 290 -52.91 -9.29 -19.10
C ASP A 290 -51.72 -8.40 -19.57
N PHE A 291 -51.07 -8.82 -20.64
CA PHE A 291 -50.00 -8.07 -21.33
C PHE A 291 -50.43 -7.73 -22.75
N ALA A 292 -50.37 -6.45 -23.09
CA ALA A 292 -50.48 -6.02 -24.48
C ALA A 292 -49.14 -6.26 -25.24
N PRO A 293 -49.16 -6.30 -26.58
CA PRO A 293 -47.93 -6.32 -27.37
C PRO A 293 -47.01 -5.15 -27.03
N GLY A 294 -45.75 -5.43 -26.75
CA GLY A 294 -44.72 -4.43 -26.39
C GLY A 294 -44.86 -3.87 -24.97
N GLU A 295 -45.80 -4.39 -24.15
CA GLU A 295 -45.95 -3.93 -22.77
C GLU A 295 -44.83 -4.45 -21.87
N THR A 296 -44.33 -3.57 -21.00
CA THR A 296 -43.39 -3.91 -19.94
C THR A 296 -44.05 -3.75 -18.58
N LYS A 297 -43.91 -4.75 -17.70
CA LYS A 297 -44.29 -4.67 -16.29
C LYS A 297 -43.06 -4.84 -15.40
N VAL A 298 -43.09 -4.16 -14.26
CA VAL A 298 -42.02 -4.19 -13.27
C VAL A 298 -42.63 -4.65 -11.94
N ILE A 299 -41.94 -5.60 -11.33
CA ILE A 299 -42.24 -6.09 -9.98
C ILE A 299 -41.03 -5.80 -9.11
N SER A 300 -41.26 -5.31 -7.91
CA SER A 300 -40.24 -5.17 -6.90
C SER A 300 -40.62 -5.90 -5.62
N TYR A 301 -39.58 -6.41 -4.93
CA TYR A 301 -39.72 -6.95 -3.59
C TYR A 301 -38.46 -6.65 -2.80
N THR A 302 -38.59 -6.51 -1.46
CA THR A 302 -37.53 -6.17 -0.54
C THR A 302 -37.30 -7.31 0.43
N VAL A 303 -36.06 -7.69 0.61
CA VAL A 303 -35.62 -8.77 1.50
C VAL A 303 -34.64 -8.20 2.53
N GLY A 304 -34.94 -8.38 3.82
CA GLY A 304 -34.07 -8.06 4.95
C GLY A 304 -33.09 -9.20 5.20
N THR A 305 -31.87 -8.86 5.49
CA THR A 305 -30.81 -9.77 5.92
C THR A 305 -30.58 -9.69 7.43
N THR A 306 -29.83 -10.62 7.99
CA THR A 306 -29.39 -10.62 9.39
C THR A 306 -27.89 -10.90 9.45
N SER A 307 -27.26 -10.69 10.61
CA SER A 307 -25.84 -11.07 10.84
C SER A 307 -25.54 -12.55 10.53
N ASP A 308 -26.57 -13.41 10.62
CA ASP A 308 -26.43 -14.86 10.36
C ASP A 308 -26.90 -15.24 8.94
N SER A 309 -27.12 -14.27 8.04
CA SER A 309 -27.52 -14.55 6.66
C SER A 309 -26.40 -15.26 5.90
N GLN A 310 -26.80 -16.09 4.92
CA GLN A 310 -25.81 -16.71 4.03
C GLN A 310 -24.98 -15.63 3.32
N PRO A 311 -23.69 -15.83 3.11
CA PRO A 311 -22.82 -14.84 2.48
C PRO A 311 -23.22 -14.50 1.04
N ARG A 312 -24.12 -15.30 0.46
CA ARG A 312 -24.68 -15.07 -0.88
C ARG A 312 -26.15 -15.46 -0.94
N VAL A 313 -26.99 -14.52 -1.30
CA VAL A 313 -28.41 -14.74 -1.53
C VAL A 313 -28.67 -14.83 -3.02
N ILE A 314 -29.32 -15.91 -3.48
CA ILE A 314 -29.69 -16.09 -4.88
C ILE A 314 -31.19 -15.90 -5.01
N SER A 315 -31.61 -15.06 -5.93
CA SER A 315 -33.01 -14.89 -6.32
C SER A 315 -33.23 -15.42 -7.74
N THR A 316 -34.16 -16.33 -7.87
CA THR A 316 -34.58 -16.91 -9.16
C THR A 316 -36.00 -16.48 -9.51
N ALA A 317 -36.17 -15.80 -10.63
CA ALA A 317 -37.49 -15.50 -11.19
C ALA A 317 -37.82 -16.48 -12.32
N ILE A 318 -39.00 -17.08 -12.28
CA ILE A 318 -39.47 -18.05 -13.28
C ILE A 318 -40.81 -17.64 -13.83
N MET A 319 -40.95 -17.60 -15.14
CA MET A 319 -42.21 -17.39 -15.86
C MET A 319 -42.27 -18.34 -17.05
N GLY A 320 -42.99 -19.45 -16.93
CA GLY A 320 -43.05 -20.48 -17.95
C GLY A 320 -41.69 -21.15 -18.18
N GLU A 321 -41.15 -21.02 -19.41
CA GLU A 321 -39.81 -21.53 -19.75
C GLU A 321 -38.71 -20.52 -19.47
N LEU A 322 -39.07 -19.27 -19.12
CA LEU A 322 -38.08 -18.22 -18.83
C LEU A 322 -37.62 -18.33 -17.39
N ARG A 323 -36.31 -18.21 -17.22
CA ARG A 323 -35.67 -18.16 -15.93
C ARG A 323 -34.58 -17.08 -15.93
N VAL A 324 -34.48 -16.31 -14.87
CA VAL A 324 -33.36 -15.44 -14.57
C VAL A 324 -32.93 -15.65 -13.13
N ASP A 325 -31.65 -15.84 -12.93
CA ASP A 325 -31.04 -15.97 -11.63
C ASP A 325 -30.15 -14.74 -11.40
N GLU A 326 -30.33 -14.07 -10.28
CA GLU A 326 -29.46 -12.98 -9.82
C GLU A 326 -29.04 -13.27 -8.38
N SER A 327 -27.90 -12.74 -7.99
CA SER A 327 -27.41 -12.94 -6.64
C SER A 327 -26.89 -11.65 -6.04
N VAL A 328 -27.00 -11.54 -4.72
CA VAL A 328 -26.41 -10.48 -3.92
C VAL A 328 -25.50 -11.10 -2.87
N ASN A 329 -24.32 -10.53 -2.71
CA ASN A 329 -23.44 -10.90 -1.61
C ASN A 329 -23.91 -10.17 -0.35
N VAL A 330 -24.01 -10.89 0.77
CA VAL A 330 -24.23 -10.31 2.09
C VAL A 330 -22.85 -10.14 2.72
N VAL A 331 -22.47 -8.91 2.99
CA VAL A 331 -21.14 -8.55 3.50
C VAL A 331 -21.27 -7.95 4.90
N GLU A 332 -20.22 -8.03 5.69
CA GLU A 332 -20.18 -7.37 6.97
C GLU A 332 -20.08 -5.85 6.84
N ASP A 333 -20.51 -5.10 7.85
CA ASP A 333 -20.33 -3.65 7.87
C ASP A 333 -18.86 -3.32 8.22
N VAL A 334 -18.06 -3.11 7.18
CA VAL A 334 -16.65 -2.77 7.32
C VAL A 334 -16.40 -1.37 7.91
N ARG A 335 -17.46 -0.59 8.17
CA ARG A 335 -17.39 0.80 8.67
C ARG A 335 -17.86 0.95 10.10
N LEU A 336 -18.52 -0.08 10.66
CA LEU A 336 -18.95 -0.07 12.05
C LEU A 336 -17.72 0.00 12.97
N ASP A 337 -17.68 1.00 13.83
CA ASP A 337 -16.65 1.24 14.83
C ASP A 337 -17.39 1.44 16.16
N SER A 338 -17.50 0.38 16.94
CA SER A 338 -18.39 0.33 18.11
C SER A 338 -17.85 1.08 19.30
N ASP A 339 -16.54 1.21 19.45
CA ASP A 339 -15.89 1.88 20.57
C ASP A 339 -15.31 3.27 20.22
N GLY A 340 -15.29 3.62 18.92
CA GLY A 340 -14.95 4.94 18.42
C GLY A 340 -13.45 5.23 18.40
N ASP A 341 -12.59 4.22 18.29
CA ASP A 341 -11.14 4.37 18.30
C ASP A 341 -10.52 4.65 16.91
N GLY A 342 -11.33 4.51 15.83
CA GLY A 342 -10.97 4.79 14.45
C GLY A 342 -10.54 3.56 13.64
N VAL A 343 -10.61 2.36 14.23
CA VAL A 343 -10.52 1.06 13.55
C VAL A 343 -11.91 0.43 13.59
N SER A 344 -12.39 -0.11 12.47
CA SER A 344 -13.71 -0.72 12.47
C SER A 344 -13.70 -2.11 13.10
N ASP A 345 -14.85 -2.51 13.69
CA ASP A 345 -15.07 -3.82 14.29
C ASP A 345 -14.59 -4.96 13.39
N PHE A 346 -14.86 -4.85 12.08
CA PHE A 346 -14.40 -5.80 11.07
C PHE A 346 -12.87 -5.88 10.98
N ASN A 347 -12.20 -4.73 10.97
CA ASN A 347 -10.74 -4.69 10.92
C ASN A 347 -10.12 -5.13 12.25
N GLU A 348 -10.77 -4.89 13.37
CA GLU A 348 -10.32 -5.34 14.68
C GLU A 348 -10.39 -6.87 14.82
N ASP A 349 -11.47 -7.50 14.33
CA ASP A 349 -11.53 -8.97 14.26
C ASP A 349 -10.36 -9.53 13.41
N LEU A 350 -10.06 -8.89 12.29
CA LEU A 350 -8.93 -9.26 11.44
C LEU A 350 -7.56 -9.07 12.13
N LEU A 351 -7.43 -8.03 12.95
CA LEU A 351 -6.20 -7.68 13.67
C LEU A 351 -6.07 -8.43 15.01
N GLY A 352 -7.17 -9.00 15.51
CA GLY A 352 -7.25 -9.64 16.83
C GLY A 352 -7.26 -8.64 17.98
N THR A 353 -7.77 -7.42 17.75
CA THR A 353 -8.06 -6.39 18.77
C THR A 353 -9.50 -6.55 19.29
N ASP A 354 -9.91 -5.79 20.30
CA ASP A 354 -11.24 -5.89 20.93
C ASP A 354 -12.10 -4.71 20.54
N ALA A 355 -13.07 -4.91 19.66
CA ALA A 355 -14.01 -3.92 19.12
C ALA A 355 -14.90 -3.21 20.16
N SER A 356 -14.78 -3.55 21.44
CA SER A 356 -15.48 -2.90 22.54
C SER A 356 -14.57 -2.13 23.51
N ASP A 357 -13.25 -2.11 23.26
CA ASP A 357 -12.24 -1.47 24.10
C ASP A 357 -11.34 -0.54 23.26
N SER A 358 -11.68 0.73 23.21
CA SER A 358 -10.91 1.78 22.50
C SER A 358 -9.43 1.90 22.91
N GLY A 359 -8.99 1.17 23.91
CA GLY A 359 -7.58 1.02 24.27
C GLY A 359 -6.88 -0.15 23.59
N SER A 360 -7.64 -1.05 22.93
CA SER A 360 -7.17 -2.24 22.22
C SER A 360 -6.97 -1.99 20.73
N VAL A 361 -6.49 -0.82 20.33
CA VAL A 361 -6.38 -0.36 18.94
C VAL A 361 -5.03 -0.65 18.32
N ASP A 362 -5.01 -1.11 17.07
CA ASP A 362 -3.79 -1.15 16.24
C ASP A 362 -3.74 0.05 15.29
N THR A 363 -3.02 1.09 15.71
CA THR A 363 -2.83 2.31 14.93
C THR A 363 -1.63 2.26 13.97
N ARG A 364 -0.96 1.11 13.84
CA ARG A 364 0.18 0.95 12.95
C ARG A 364 -0.23 1.12 11.48
N ALA A 365 0.73 1.55 10.65
CA ALA A 365 0.54 1.48 9.22
C ALA A 365 0.47 0.01 8.78
N SER A 366 -0.52 -0.32 7.95
CA SER A 366 -0.58 -1.63 7.30
C SER A 366 0.60 -1.76 6.34
N VAL A 367 1.38 -2.82 6.49
CA VAL A 367 2.44 -3.15 5.54
C VAL A 367 1.84 -4.05 4.47
N ILE A 368 1.80 -3.55 3.24
CA ILE A 368 1.33 -4.31 2.07
C ILE A 368 2.56 -4.83 1.35
N ASP A 369 2.70 -6.15 1.30
CA ASP A 369 3.79 -6.83 0.63
C ASP A 369 3.54 -6.86 -0.88
N VAL A 370 4.46 -6.26 -1.66
CA VAL A 370 4.30 -6.14 -3.11
C VAL A 370 5.37 -6.94 -3.86
N MET A 371 4.98 -7.57 -4.96
CA MET A 371 5.89 -8.26 -5.86
C MET A 371 6.08 -7.44 -7.13
N ALA A 372 7.33 -7.28 -7.56
CA ALA A 372 7.69 -6.55 -8.76
C ALA A 372 8.25 -7.49 -9.83
N PHE A 373 7.46 -7.77 -10.85
CA PHE A 373 7.94 -8.40 -12.07
C PHE A 373 8.29 -7.35 -13.10
N TYR A 374 9.28 -7.61 -13.94
CA TYR A 374 9.65 -6.70 -15.00
C TYR A 374 10.04 -7.43 -16.28
N THR A 375 9.76 -6.81 -17.43
CA THR A 375 10.02 -7.37 -18.75
C THR A 375 11.45 -7.05 -19.24
N PRO A 376 11.94 -7.70 -20.30
CA PRO A 376 13.14 -7.25 -21.02
C PRO A 376 13.04 -5.81 -21.54
N GLY A 377 11.84 -5.31 -21.87
CA GLY A 377 11.59 -3.92 -22.26
C GLY A 377 11.91 -2.94 -21.13
N ALA A 378 11.39 -3.20 -19.93
CA ALA A 378 11.72 -2.44 -18.73
C ALA A 378 13.23 -2.47 -18.41
N GLN A 379 13.86 -3.66 -18.51
CA GLN A 379 15.30 -3.80 -18.33
C GLN A 379 16.10 -3.01 -19.37
N ALA A 380 15.64 -2.93 -20.61
CA ALA A 380 16.30 -2.17 -21.66
C ALA A 380 16.17 -0.66 -21.46
N SER A 381 15.06 -0.17 -20.89
CA SER A 381 14.86 1.23 -20.51
C SER A 381 15.81 1.66 -19.37
N PHE A 382 16.11 0.73 -18.43
CA PHE A 382 16.99 0.96 -17.28
C PHE A 382 18.06 -0.14 -17.12
N PRO A 383 19.02 -0.26 -18.04
CA PRO A 383 19.88 -1.45 -18.15
C PRO A 383 20.81 -1.70 -16.96
N ARG A 384 21.06 -0.72 -16.12
CA ARG A 384 21.93 -0.84 -14.93
C ARG A 384 21.20 -0.75 -13.60
N GLY A 385 19.88 -0.50 -13.61
CA GLY A 385 19.18 -0.22 -12.36
C GLY A 385 17.66 -0.27 -12.49
N VAL A 386 17.11 -1.27 -13.19
CA VAL A 386 15.66 -1.45 -13.32
C VAL A 386 15.01 -1.55 -11.92
N GLU A 387 15.58 -2.35 -11.02
CA GLU A 387 15.07 -2.49 -9.66
C GLU A 387 15.21 -1.21 -8.83
N THR A 388 16.29 -0.43 -9.04
CA THR A 388 16.45 0.89 -8.39
C THR A 388 15.38 1.87 -8.87
N ARG A 389 15.00 1.81 -10.16
CA ARG A 389 13.88 2.60 -10.69
C ARG A 389 12.55 2.14 -10.11
N ILE A 390 12.31 0.83 -10.00
CA ILE A 390 11.12 0.27 -9.33
C ILE A 390 11.06 0.75 -7.87
N ASN A 391 12.18 0.69 -7.14
CA ASN A 391 12.28 1.20 -5.77
C ASN A 391 11.94 2.70 -5.68
N GLN A 392 12.36 3.50 -6.66
CA GLN A 392 12.01 4.90 -6.70
C GLN A 392 10.50 5.11 -6.85
N LEU A 393 9.83 4.37 -7.75
CA LEU A 393 8.38 4.47 -7.95
C LEU A 393 7.60 4.02 -6.70
N ILE A 394 8.02 2.93 -6.06
CA ILE A 394 7.45 2.47 -4.77
C ILE A 394 7.70 3.53 -3.67
N GLY A 395 8.88 4.12 -3.63
CA GLY A 395 9.22 5.19 -2.69
C GLY A 395 8.33 6.43 -2.87
N VAL A 396 8.02 6.80 -4.12
CA VAL A 396 7.05 7.88 -4.45
C VAL A 396 5.65 7.51 -3.93
N ALA A 397 5.18 6.29 -4.19
CA ALA A 397 3.88 5.84 -3.70
C ALA A 397 3.79 5.87 -2.17
N ASN A 398 4.81 5.37 -1.47
CA ASN A 398 4.89 5.44 -0.01
C ASN A 398 4.86 6.88 0.52
N GLN A 399 5.51 7.81 -0.20
CA GLN A 399 5.47 9.23 0.16
C GLN A 399 4.07 9.82 -0.06
N ILE A 400 3.38 9.45 -1.14
CA ILE A 400 2.00 9.89 -1.43
C ILE A 400 1.05 9.42 -0.33
N TYR A 401 1.14 8.15 0.11
CA TYR A 401 0.33 7.65 1.23
C TYR A 401 0.59 8.47 2.49
N ALA A 402 1.85 8.70 2.85
CA ALA A 402 2.21 9.44 4.05
C ALA A 402 1.72 10.91 3.99
N ASP A 403 1.88 11.59 2.85
CA ASP A 403 1.45 12.98 2.66
C ASP A 403 -0.07 13.12 2.63
N SER A 404 -0.77 12.08 2.21
CA SER A 404 -2.23 12.02 2.21
C SER A 404 -2.82 11.65 3.58
N GLY A 405 -2.02 11.19 4.55
CA GLY A 405 -2.52 10.67 5.82
C GLY A 405 -3.10 9.26 5.73
N VAL A 406 -2.67 8.48 4.73
CA VAL A 406 -3.02 7.07 4.57
C VAL A 406 -1.99 6.21 5.30
N ALA A 407 -2.46 5.38 6.23
CA ALA A 407 -1.58 4.53 7.04
C ALA A 407 -1.20 3.22 6.31
N ILE A 408 -0.64 3.35 5.12
CA ILE A 408 -0.13 2.25 4.28
C ILE A 408 1.37 2.40 4.08
N LYS A 409 2.09 1.26 4.04
CA LYS A 409 3.48 1.16 3.63
C LYS A 409 3.63 -0.02 2.67
N LEU A 410 3.99 0.26 1.42
CA LEU A 410 4.37 -0.77 0.45
C LEU A 410 5.77 -1.31 0.78
N ARG A 411 5.90 -2.63 0.83
CA ARG A 411 7.17 -3.32 1.04
C ARG A 411 7.39 -4.32 -0.09
N PRO A 412 8.35 -4.09 -0.99
CA PRO A 412 8.67 -5.09 -2.00
C PRO A 412 9.30 -6.32 -1.35
N VAL A 413 8.77 -7.49 -1.68
CA VAL A 413 9.22 -8.80 -1.17
C VAL A 413 9.79 -9.69 -2.26
N TYR A 414 9.67 -9.29 -3.53
CA TYR A 414 10.20 -10.03 -4.67
C TYR A 414 10.47 -9.10 -5.85
N TYR A 415 11.56 -9.36 -6.57
CA TYR A 415 11.87 -8.81 -7.88
C TYR A 415 12.21 -9.95 -8.83
N GLY A 416 11.66 -9.94 -10.03
CA GLY A 416 11.94 -10.97 -11.03
C GLY A 416 11.66 -10.54 -12.44
N MET A 417 12.56 -10.90 -13.35
CA MET A 417 12.35 -10.70 -14.79
C MET A 417 11.45 -11.81 -15.33
N VAL A 418 10.48 -11.44 -16.16
CA VAL A 418 9.61 -12.34 -16.91
C VAL A 418 9.81 -12.10 -18.40
N ASP A 419 9.94 -13.19 -19.18
CA ASP A 419 10.15 -13.12 -20.64
C ASP A 419 8.79 -13.19 -21.36
N ALA A 420 7.96 -12.14 -21.13
CA ALA A 420 6.65 -11.99 -21.74
C ALA A 420 6.79 -11.59 -23.23
N ASP A 421 5.72 -11.78 -24.01
CA ASP A 421 5.68 -11.41 -25.43
C ASP A 421 5.97 -9.90 -25.61
N PRO A 422 7.09 -9.52 -26.26
CA PRO A 422 7.48 -8.12 -26.42
C PRO A 422 6.57 -7.33 -27.39
N ASP A 423 5.73 -8.00 -28.15
CA ASP A 423 4.80 -7.39 -29.10
C ASP A 423 3.36 -7.27 -28.50
N ALA A 424 3.13 -7.79 -27.29
CA ALA A 424 1.85 -7.69 -26.60
C ALA A 424 1.61 -6.26 -26.10
N ASP A 425 0.36 -5.78 -26.21
CA ASP A 425 -0.04 -4.49 -25.62
C ASP A 425 -0.32 -4.61 -24.10
N MET A 426 -0.55 -3.46 -23.45
CA MET A 426 -0.78 -3.41 -22.01
C MET A 426 -1.97 -4.27 -21.57
N ASP A 427 -3.09 -4.22 -22.32
CA ASP A 427 -4.30 -4.98 -22.03
C ASP A 427 -4.01 -6.47 -22.06
N THR A 428 -3.32 -6.93 -23.10
CA THR A 428 -2.92 -8.32 -23.28
C THR A 428 -1.97 -8.77 -22.17
N LEU A 429 -0.94 -7.99 -21.85
CA LEU A 429 0.02 -8.33 -20.80
C LEU A 429 -0.63 -8.42 -19.41
N LEU A 430 -1.57 -7.52 -19.09
CA LEU A 430 -2.29 -7.58 -17.82
C LEU A 430 -3.26 -8.76 -17.79
N ASP A 431 -3.99 -9.03 -18.86
CA ASP A 431 -4.86 -10.20 -18.97
C ASP A 431 -4.07 -11.50 -18.86
N ASP A 432 -2.93 -11.61 -19.55
CA ASP A 432 -2.04 -12.76 -19.46
C ASP A 432 -1.46 -12.95 -18.06
N LEU A 433 -1.13 -11.88 -17.37
CA LEU A 433 -0.68 -11.92 -15.97
C LEU A 433 -1.80 -12.40 -15.03
N ILE A 434 -3.03 -11.91 -15.19
CA ILE A 434 -4.18 -12.30 -14.35
C ILE A 434 -4.60 -13.74 -14.64
N TYR A 435 -4.80 -14.08 -15.90
CA TYR A 435 -5.38 -15.35 -16.32
C TYR A 435 -4.37 -16.43 -16.72
N LYS A 436 -3.06 -16.12 -16.63
CA LYS A 436 -1.94 -17.00 -17.04
C LYS A 436 -2.07 -17.42 -18.50
N GLY A 437 -2.38 -16.42 -19.36
CA GLY A 437 -2.52 -16.63 -20.80
C GLY A 437 -1.18 -16.88 -21.52
N ASP A 438 -0.09 -16.30 -20.99
CA ASP A 438 1.29 -16.55 -21.41
C ASP A 438 2.04 -17.37 -20.37
N SER A 439 2.80 -18.36 -20.81
CA SER A 439 3.63 -19.23 -19.97
C SER A 439 4.71 -18.49 -19.17
N ALA A 440 5.07 -17.26 -19.54
CA ALA A 440 5.95 -16.38 -18.78
C ALA A 440 5.42 -16.10 -17.36
N PHE A 441 4.11 -16.20 -17.16
CA PHE A 441 3.43 -15.92 -15.89
C PHE A 441 3.00 -17.18 -15.12
N ASP A 442 3.28 -18.39 -15.60
CA ASP A 442 2.86 -19.66 -14.97
C ASP A 442 3.32 -19.80 -13.51
N ASP A 443 4.48 -19.24 -13.17
CA ASP A 443 5.07 -19.35 -11.84
C ASP A 443 4.63 -18.23 -10.88
N VAL A 444 3.91 -17.21 -11.33
CA VAL A 444 3.60 -16.00 -10.53
C VAL A 444 2.84 -16.35 -9.26
N ASP A 445 1.79 -17.17 -9.33
CA ASP A 445 0.98 -17.52 -8.14
C ASP A 445 1.79 -18.34 -7.15
N ARG A 446 2.62 -19.29 -7.64
CA ARG A 446 3.52 -20.05 -6.78
C ARG A 446 4.56 -19.16 -6.08
N LEU A 447 5.10 -18.16 -6.78
CA LEU A 447 6.02 -17.17 -6.21
C LEU A 447 5.28 -16.27 -5.23
N ARG A 448 4.05 -15.84 -5.54
CA ARG A 448 3.20 -15.05 -4.65
C ARG A 448 2.98 -15.75 -3.30
N ASP A 449 2.64 -17.03 -3.32
CA ASP A 449 2.49 -17.85 -2.11
C ASP A 449 3.81 -18.01 -1.35
N SER A 450 4.93 -18.14 -2.08
CA SER A 450 6.25 -18.36 -1.49
C SER A 450 6.80 -17.14 -0.79
N TYR A 451 6.55 -15.95 -1.35
CA TYR A 451 7.05 -14.67 -0.83
C TYR A 451 6.01 -13.88 -0.03
N GLY A 452 4.75 -14.32 -0.03
CA GLY A 452 3.66 -13.67 0.72
C GLY A 452 3.28 -12.31 0.13
N GLY A 453 3.17 -12.22 -1.21
CA GLY A 453 2.83 -10.97 -1.88
C GLY A 453 1.33 -10.68 -1.86
N ASP A 454 0.93 -9.54 -1.33
CA ASP A 454 -0.46 -9.08 -1.35
C ASP A 454 -0.86 -8.56 -2.73
N LEU A 455 -0.03 -7.70 -3.32
CA LEU A 455 -0.25 -7.10 -4.63
C LEU A 455 0.90 -7.45 -5.57
N VAL A 456 0.60 -7.59 -6.87
CA VAL A 456 1.58 -7.96 -7.90
C VAL A 456 1.61 -6.88 -8.98
N MET A 457 2.81 -6.39 -9.28
CA MET A 457 3.05 -5.36 -10.30
C MET A 457 3.90 -5.93 -11.43
N LEU A 458 3.49 -5.69 -12.68
CA LEU A 458 4.30 -5.93 -13.88
C LEU A 458 4.81 -4.60 -14.41
N PHE A 459 6.12 -4.44 -14.45
CA PHE A 459 6.77 -3.27 -15.04
C PHE A 459 7.24 -3.57 -16.46
N ASP A 460 6.85 -2.71 -17.39
CA ASP A 460 7.30 -2.77 -18.78
C ASP A 460 7.70 -1.39 -19.29
N SER A 461 8.27 -1.32 -20.48
CA SER A 461 8.52 -0.05 -21.17
C SER A 461 7.21 0.56 -21.68
N LEU A 462 7.14 1.91 -21.68
CA LEU A 462 5.99 2.62 -22.23
C LEU A 462 5.94 2.43 -23.76
N PRO A 463 4.85 1.89 -24.31
CA PRO A 463 4.69 1.79 -25.75
C PRO A 463 4.71 3.14 -26.45
N ASP A 464 5.26 3.23 -27.67
CA ASP A 464 5.40 4.50 -28.44
C ASP A 464 4.08 5.25 -28.66
N ASN A 465 2.95 4.53 -28.71
CA ASN A 465 1.62 5.09 -28.94
C ASN A 465 0.71 4.98 -27.71
N ALA A 466 1.29 4.82 -26.52
CA ALA A 466 0.52 4.69 -25.30
C ALA A 466 -0.27 5.97 -25.00
N ASP A 467 -1.52 5.81 -24.63
CA ASP A 467 -2.39 6.88 -24.14
C ASP A 467 -2.48 6.91 -22.60
N ARG A 468 -1.93 5.89 -21.93
CA ARG A 468 -1.91 5.70 -20.48
C ARG A 468 -0.56 5.14 -20.01
N CYS A 469 -0.27 5.28 -18.74
CA CYS A 469 0.97 4.83 -18.12
C CYS A 469 0.85 3.51 -17.33
N GLY A 470 -0.35 3.04 -17.12
CA GLY A 470 -0.60 1.80 -16.41
C GLY A 470 -2.04 1.32 -16.56
N MET A 471 -2.35 0.22 -15.93
CA MET A 471 -3.68 -0.35 -15.86
C MET A 471 -3.80 -1.32 -14.70
N ALA A 472 -4.94 -1.32 -14.01
CA ALA A 472 -5.23 -2.27 -12.95
C ALA A 472 -6.73 -2.57 -12.80
N PRO A 473 -7.12 -3.76 -12.32
CA PRO A 473 -8.50 -4.02 -11.88
C PRO A 473 -8.88 -3.17 -10.66
N VAL A 474 -10.14 -2.71 -10.61
CA VAL A 474 -10.71 -2.09 -9.41
C VAL A 474 -11.13 -3.18 -8.44
N GLY A 475 -10.36 -3.32 -7.35
CA GLY A 475 -10.67 -4.27 -6.29
C GLY A 475 -11.95 -3.89 -5.53
N GLY A 476 -12.70 -4.89 -5.09
CA GLY A 476 -13.92 -4.67 -4.31
C GLY A 476 -14.91 -3.70 -4.94
N TYR A 477 -15.02 -3.64 -6.27
CA TYR A 477 -15.90 -2.70 -6.96
C TYR A 477 -17.35 -2.82 -6.47
N GLN A 478 -17.91 -1.70 -5.96
CA GLN A 478 -19.26 -1.63 -5.37
C GLN A 478 -19.49 -2.64 -4.21
N SER A 479 -18.44 -3.03 -3.49
CA SER A 479 -18.52 -3.98 -2.37
C SER A 479 -18.68 -3.32 -1.00
N ASN A 480 -18.88 -1.99 -0.94
CA ASN A 480 -18.90 -1.23 0.30
C ASN A 480 -17.66 -1.45 1.20
N GLY A 481 -16.49 -1.56 0.57
CA GLY A 481 -15.21 -1.74 1.27
C GLY A 481 -14.90 -3.17 1.70
N TYR A 482 -15.69 -4.16 1.28
CA TYR A 482 -15.42 -5.56 1.60
C TYR A 482 -14.47 -6.18 0.56
N PHE A 483 -13.32 -6.64 1.02
CA PHE A 483 -12.26 -7.28 0.23
C PHE A 483 -11.98 -8.73 0.68
N GLY A 484 -12.83 -9.28 1.55
CA GLY A 484 -12.64 -10.62 2.12
C GLY A 484 -13.06 -11.78 1.21
N ALA A 485 -13.59 -11.51 0.00
CA ALA A 485 -13.89 -12.58 -0.93
C ALA A 485 -12.60 -13.24 -1.43
N GLU A 486 -12.54 -14.58 -1.43
CA GLU A 486 -11.35 -15.33 -1.88
C GLU A 486 -10.89 -14.96 -3.30
N THR A 487 -11.82 -14.48 -4.14
CA THR A 487 -11.55 -14.09 -5.52
C THR A 487 -10.99 -12.67 -5.66
N GLU A 488 -11.06 -11.80 -4.65
CA GLU A 488 -10.57 -10.42 -4.77
C GLU A 488 -9.05 -10.39 -4.98
N LYS A 489 -8.30 -11.19 -4.25
CA LYS A 489 -6.85 -11.31 -4.40
C LYS A 489 -6.42 -11.80 -5.80
N ASP A 490 -7.30 -12.50 -6.52
CA ASP A 490 -7.02 -13.01 -7.87
C ASP A 490 -7.03 -11.90 -8.93
N PHE A 491 -7.49 -10.69 -8.57
CA PHE A 491 -7.47 -9.49 -9.40
C PHE A 491 -6.52 -8.40 -8.86
N ALA A 492 -5.73 -8.71 -7.84
CA ALA A 492 -4.79 -7.77 -7.23
C ALA A 492 -3.46 -7.69 -8.00
N TYR A 493 -3.57 -7.38 -9.29
CA TYR A 493 -2.49 -7.23 -10.25
C TYR A 493 -2.52 -5.87 -10.93
N SER A 494 -1.37 -5.36 -11.35
CA SER A 494 -1.28 -4.11 -12.11
C SER A 494 -0.16 -4.14 -13.14
N TYR A 495 -0.38 -3.45 -14.26
CA TYR A 495 0.63 -3.13 -15.25
C TYR A 495 1.11 -1.69 -15.06
N ILE A 496 2.41 -1.45 -15.16
CA ILE A 496 3.05 -0.15 -14.91
C ILE A 496 4.13 0.11 -15.96
N ALA A 497 4.00 1.20 -16.70
CA ALA A 497 5.07 1.65 -17.58
C ALA A 497 6.18 2.30 -16.75
N ILE A 498 7.34 1.64 -16.68
CA ILE A 498 8.47 2.02 -15.80
C ILE A 498 9.10 3.37 -16.16
N ASP A 499 9.07 3.74 -17.42
CA ASP A 499 9.60 4.99 -17.97
C ASP A 499 8.52 6.05 -18.23
N CYS A 500 7.31 5.85 -17.67
CA CYS A 500 6.29 6.89 -17.64
C CYS A 500 6.86 8.18 -17.03
N PRO A 501 6.61 9.36 -17.64
CA PRO A 501 7.06 10.63 -17.10
C PRO A 501 6.35 11.05 -15.82
N VAL A 502 5.27 10.34 -15.45
CA VAL A 502 4.47 10.60 -14.26
C VAL A 502 4.79 9.56 -13.20
N ASP A 503 5.62 9.91 -12.20
CA ASP A 503 6.04 8.98 -11.14
C ASP A 503 4.91 8.59 -10.16
N LEU A 504 3.68 9.11 -10.33
CA LEU A 504 2.51 8.77 -9.50
C LEU A 504 1.90 7.41 -9.88
N VAL A 505 2.32 6.83 -10.99
CA VAL A 505 1.67 5.66 -11.61
C VAL A 505 1.49 4.48 -10.64
N VAL A 506 2.50 4.15 -9.81
CA VAL A 506 2.36 3.06 -8.83
C VAL A 506 1.25 3.35 -7.81
N ALA A 507 1.19 4.57 -7.28
CA ALA A 507 0.13 4.94 -6.34
C ALA A 507 -1.26 4.95 -7.02
N HIS A 508 -1.34 5.30 -8.30
CA HIS A 508 -2.55 5.30 -9.10
C HIS A 508 -3.06 3.87 -9.33
N GLU A 509 -2.24 3.00 -9.92
CA GLU A 509 -2.65 1.63 -10.26
C GLU A 509 -2.97 0.78 -9.02
N LEU A 510 -2.15 0.89 -7.96
CA LEU A 510 -2.47 0.24 -6.70
C LEU A 510 -3.70 0.87 -6.02
N GLY A 511 -4.00 2.14 -6.30
CA GLY A 511 -5.25 2.77 -5.90
C GLY A 511 -6.46 2.04 -6.49
N HIS A 512 -6.41 1.66 -7.78
CA HIS A 512 -7.44 0.82 -8.40
C HIS A 512 -7.55 -0.56 -7.72
N ASN A 513 -6.43 -1.26 -7.51
CA ASN A 513 -6.46 -2.53 -6.79
C ASN A 513 -7.06 -2.43 -5.38
N MET A 514 -6.99 -1.25 -4.75
CA MET A 514 -7.56 -0.97 -3.44
C MET A 514 -8.94 -0.26 -3.51
N GLY A 515 -9.64 -0.39 -4.64
CA GLY A 515 -11.04 0.00 -4.77
C GLY A 515 -11.30 1.44 -5.15
N LEU A 516 -10.31 2.18 -5.64
CA LEU A 516 -10.51 3.54 -6.12
C LEU A 516 -10.82 3.57 -7.63
N THR A 517 -11.60 4.56 -8.04
CA THR A 517 -11.81 4.92 -9.46
C THR A 517 -11.41 6.38 -9.70
N HIS A 518 -11.51 6.82 -10.95
CA HIS A 518 -11.26 8.20 -11.32
C HIS A 518 -12.30 9.16 -10.73
N SER A 519 -12.16 10.44 -11.04
CA SER A 519 -13.11 11.43 -10.57
C SER A 519 -14.50 11.25 -11.19
N HIS A 520 -15.52 11.78 -10.52
CA HIS A 520 -16.90 11.78 -11.03
C HIS A 520 -17.08 12.53 -12.38
N LEU A 521 -16.12 13.36 -12.78
CA LEU A 521 -16.16 13.99 -14.10
C LEU A 521 -15.71 13.06 -15.23
N GLU A 522 -15.03 11.96 -14.88
CA GLU A 522 -14.49 11.01 -15.85
C GLU A 522 -15.40 9.79 -15.99
N ASP A 523 -15.65 9.07 -14.94
CA ASP A 523 -16.45 7.84 -14.96
C ASP A 523 -17.70 7.88 -14.07
N GLY A 524 -17.77 8.77 -13.09
CA GLY A 524 -18.99 9.15 -12.39
C GLY A 524 -19.61 8.11 -11.44
N SER A 525 -18.99 6.94 -11.26
CA SER A 525 -19.65 5.79 -10.59
C SER A 525 -19.15 5.52 -9.16
N GLY A 526 -17.96 5.97 -8.80
CA GLY A 526 -17.28 5.54 -7.58
C GLY A 526 -16.68 4.13 -7.70
N GLY A 527 -15.81 3.78 -6.78
CA GLY A 527 -15.12 2.48 -6.69
C GLY A 527 -15.81 1.51 -5.74
N THR A 528 -15.06 1.04 -4.72
CA THR A 528 -15.64 0.17 -3.67
C THR A 528 -16.72 0.90 -2.87
N PHE A 529 -16.55 2.22 -2.64
CA PHE A 529 -17.57 3.14 -2.16
C PHE A 529 -17.88 4.19 -3.23
N ASN A 530 -19.02 4.87 -3.12
CA ASN A 530 -19.39 5.97 -4.02
C ASN A 530 -18.42 7.18 -3.90
N PHE A 531 -17.73 7.34 -2.78
CA PHE A 531 -16.74 8.39 -2.54
C PHE A 531 -15.29 7.92 -2.79
N ALA A 532 -15.08 6.67 -3.20
CA ALA A 532 -13.78 6.09 -3.51
C ALA A 532 -13.25 6.57 -4.87
N THR A 533 -13.07 7.88 -5.02
CA THR A 533 -12.75 8.52 -6.30
C THR A 533 -11.66 9.57 -6.17
N GLY A 534 -11.04 9.89 -7.31
CA GLY A 534 -10.20 11.08 -7.45
C GLY A 534 -10.99 12.38 -7.40
N HIS A 535 -10.26 13.49 -7.25
CA HIS A 535 -10.82 14.84 -7.22
C HIS A 535 -9.92 15.83 -7.96
N GLY A 536 -10.50 16.91 -8.46
CA GLY A 536 -9.79 18.05 -8.99
C GLY A 536 -10.63 19.31 -8.91
N VAL A 537 -9.97 20.46 -9.08
CA VAL A 537 -10.59 21.76 -9.19
C VAL A 537 -10.24 22.35 -10.54
N ASP A 538 -11.26 22.79 -11.30
CA ASP A 538 -11.09 23.28 -12.67
C ASP A 538 -10.06 24.40 -12.73
N SER A 539 -9.11 24.28 -13.66
CA SER A 539 -8.00 25.20 -13.89
C SER A 539 -7.00 25.34 -12.73
N GLU A 540 -7.10 24.51 -11.68
CA GLU A 540 -6.24 24.60 -10.50
C GLU A 540 -5.38 23.33 -10.35
N PHE A 541 -5.98 22.19 -10.02
CA PHE A 541 -5.24 20.95 -9.78
C PHE A 541 -6.09 19.67 -9.93
N VAL A 542 -5.39 18.54 -9.97
CA VAL A 542 -5.96 17.19 -9.79
C VAL A 542 -5.17 16.40 -8.75
N THR A 543 -5.85 15.46 -8.05
CA THR A 543 -5.26 14.48 -7.14
C THR A 543 -4.83 13.21 -7.89
N VAL A 544 -4.22 12.23 -7.21
CA VAL A 544 -3.62 11.03 -7.81
C VAL A 544 -4.57 10.28 -8.76
N MET A 545 -5.82 10.08 -8.34
CA MET A 545 -6.81 9.31 -9.10
C MET A 545 -7.64 10.17 -10.08
N ALA A 546 -7.19 11.37 -10.47
CA ALA A 546 -7.91 12.23 -11.42
C ALA A 546 -7.02 12.68 -12.57
N TYR A 547 -7.58 12.80 -13.76
CA TYR A 547 -6.87 13.22 -14.94
C TYR A 547 -6.97 14.74 -15.19
N PRO A 548 -5.84 15.38 -15.48
CA PRO A 548 -5.79 16.83 -15.73
C PRO A 548 -6.73 17.32 -16.83
N GLY A 549 -6.92 16.50 -17.87
CA GLY A 549 -7.79 16.86 -19.00
C GLY A 549 -9.24 17.12 -18.63
N ALA A 550 -9.77 16.43 -17.62
CA ALA A 550 -11.14 16.63 -17.13
C ALA A 550 -11.30 17.97 -16.38
N PHE A 551 -10.21 18.54 -15.87
CA PHE A 551 -10.19 19.74 -15.05
C PHE A 551 -9.45 20.93 -15.69
N ASN A 552 -9.12 20.87 -16.97
CA ASN A 552 -8.44 21.95 -17.71
C ASN A 552 -7.16 22.46 -17.00
N THR A 553 -6.39 21.60 -16.39
CA THR A 553 -5.16 21.93 -15.65
C THR A 553 -4.03 20.99 -16.03
N ASP A 554 -2.78 21.40 -15.80
CA ASP A 554 -1.61 20.52 -15.90
C ASP A 554 -1.04 20.19 -14.50
N THR A 555 -1.60 20.78 -13.44
CA THR A 555 -1.13 20.62 -12.06
C THR A 555 -1.64 19.32 -11.47
N ARG A 556 -0.72 18.37 -11.21
CA ARG A 556 -0.99 17.11 -10.51
C ARG A 556 -0.40 17.18 -9.11
N LEU A 557 -1.24 17.08 -8.08
CA LEU A 557 -0.78 17.02 -6.71
C LEU A 557 -0.54 15.56 -6.27
N PRO A 558 0.61 15.25 -5.66
CA PRO A 558 0.93 13.90 -5.22
C PRO A 558 0.23 13.56 -3.90
N VAL A 559 -1.08 13.67 -3.87
CA VAL A 559 -1.95 13.33 -2.75
C VAL A 559 -3.23 12.67 -3.25
N PHE A 560 -3.80 11.79 -2.43
CA PHE A 560 -5.13 11.24 -2.64
C PHE A 560 -6.20 12.27 -2.23
N SER A 561 -7.40 12.14 -2.81
CA SER A 561 -8.52 13.01 -2.49
C SER A 561 -8.94 12.85 -1.02
N SER A 562 -9.15 13.98 -0.33
CA SER A 562 -9.78 14.01 0.98
C SER A 562 -10.35 15.40 1.27
N PRO A 563 -11.55 15.49 1.85
CA PRO A 563 -12.11 16.78 2.29
C PRO A 563 -11.33 17.41 3.46
N LEU A 564 -10.45 16.66 4.12
CA LEU A 564 -9.67 17.12 5.27
C LEU A 564 -8.29 17.69 4.89
N LEU A 565 -7.86 17.53 3.64
CA LEU A 565 -6.59 18.06 3.14
C LEU A 565 -6.77 19.40 2.44
N ASP A 566 -5.76 20.26 2.54
CA ASP A 566 -5.67 21.52 1.82
C ASP A 566 -4.80 21.38 0.57
N CYS A 567 -5.37 21.64 -0.58
CA CYS A 567 -4.74 21.63 -1.89
C CYS A 567 -4.77 23.04 -2.49
N LEU A 568 -3.69 23.79 -2.36
CA LEU A 568 -3.54 25.15 -2.88
C LEU A 568 -4.62 26.13 -2.39
N GLY A 569 -5.15 25.92 -1.18
CA GLY A 569 -6.22 26.73 -0.58
C GLY A 569 -7.64 26.23 -0.89
N PHE A 570 -7.76 25.10 -1.58
CA PHE A 570 -9.02 24.36 -1.79
C PHE A 570 -9.02 23.06 -0.98
N SER A 571 -10.20 22.47 -0.78
CA SER A 571 -10.28 21.11 -0.28
C SER A 571 -9.76 20.11 -1.36
N CYS A 572 -8.94 19.14 -0.96
CA CYS A 572 -8.46 18.11 -1.87
C CYS A 572 -9.52 17.06 -2.23
N GLY A 573 -10.73 17.15 -1.68
CA GLY A 573 -11.81 16.21 -1.90
C GLY A 573 -13.16 16.76 -1.50
N VAL A 574 -14.19 15.92 -1.53
CA VAL A 574 -15.59 16.27 -1.26
C VAL A 574 -16.18 15.30 -0.25
N ALA A 575 -16.87 15.84 0.76
CA ALA A 575 -17.43 15.04 1.84
C ALA A 575 -18.43 13.99 1.35
N GLU A 576 -18.47 12.83 2.02
CA GLU A 576 -19.24 11.63 1.67
C GLU A 576 -20.75 11.89 1.43
N ASN A 577 -21.35 12.82 2.18
CA ASN A 577 -22.79 13.14 2.07
C ASN A 577 -23.16 13.96 0.81
N ARG A 578 -22.23 14.18 -0.09
CA ARG A 578 -22.43 14.90 -1.33
C ARG A 578 -22.57 13.92 -2.50
N ARG A 579 -23.25 14.34 -3.55
CA ARG A 579 -23.42 13.53 -4.77
C ARG A 579 -22.10 13.31 -5.52
N ASP A 580 -21.20 14.27 -5.43
CA ASP A 580 -19.88 14.35 -6.02
C ASP A 580 -18.78 13.99 -5.01
N ALA A 581 -19.11 13.17 -4.01
CA ALA A 581 -18.22 12.77 -2.93
C ALA A 581 -16.90 12.19 -3.45
N ALA A 582 -15.77 12.60 -2.84
CA ALA A 582 -14.44 12.14 -3.20
C ALA A 582 -13.53 12.13 -1.95
N ASP A 583 -13.30 10.96 -1.38
CA ASP A 583 -12.46 10.74 -0.21
C ASP A 583 -11.73 9.39 -0.33
N ALA A 584 -10.73 9.36 -1.22
CA ALA A 584 -9.88 8.19 -1.41
C ALA A 584 -9.07 7.87 -0.14
N VAL A 585 -8.71 8.87 0.66
CA VAL A 585 -7.98 8.67 1.93
C VAL A 585 -8.82 7.86 2.91
N GLN A 586 -10.09 8.19 3.08
CA GLN A 586 -11.00 7.43 3.93
C GLN A 586 -11.12 5.99 3.42
N THR A 587 -11.32 5.81 2.11
CA THR A 587 -11.40 4.49 1.49
C THR A 587 -10.17 3.64 1.79
N LEU A 588 -8.97 4.15 1.49
CA LEU A 588 -7.71 3.43 1.67
C LEU A 588 -7.48 3.05 3.15
N ASN A 589 -7.81 3.94 4.08
CA ASN A 589 -7.67 3.65 5.52
C ASN A 589 -8.67 2.58 5.99
N LEU A 590 -9.85 2.47 5.40
CA LEU A 590 -10.83 1.42 5.72
C LEU A 590 -10.42 0.04 5.19
N VAL A 591 -9.83 -0.03 3.98
CA VAL A 591 -9.55 -1.31 3.33
C VAL A 591 -8.13 -1.84 3.55
N ARG A 592 -7.19 -1.02 4.01
CA ARG A 592 -5.75 -1.33 4.10
C ARG A 592 -5.42 -2.62 4.84
N HIS A 593 -6.16 -2.95 5.90
CA HIS A 593 -5.91 -4.16 6.69
C HIS A 593 -6.32 -5.43 5.94
N GLN A 594 -7.42 -5.36 5.20
CA GLN A 594 -7.90 -6.47 4.37
C GLN A 594 -6.92 -6.76 3.22
N ILE A 595 -6.40 -5.71 2.57
CA ILE A 595 -5.40 -5.86 1.50
C ILE A 595 -4.10 -6.47 2.05
N ALA A 596 -3.61 -5.99 3.20
CA ALA A 596 -2.40 -6.52 3.85
C ALA A 596 -2.57 -7.95 4.40
N ALA A 597 -3.76 -8.50 4.34
CA ALA A 597 -4.09 -9.87 4.74
C ALA A 597 -4.32 -10.82 3.54
N TYR A 598 -4.14 -10.37 2.30
CA TYR A 598 -4.32 -11.22 1.10
C TYR A 598 -3.37 -12.42 1.08
N ALA A 599 -2.18 -12.24 1.60
CA ALA A 599 -1.20 -13.31 1.77
C ALA A 599 -0.55 -13.25 3.16
N PRO A 600 -0.27 -14.39 3.80
CA PRO A 600 0.51 -14.38 5.03
C PRO A 600 1.91 -13.83 4.75
N SER A 601 2.29 -12.73 5.39
CA SER A 601 3.63 -12.16 5.24
C SER A 601 4.70 -13.23 5.53
N ARG A 602 5.71 -13.31 4.67
CA ARG A 602 6.87 -14.17 4.84
C ARG A 602 8.07 -13.43 5.43
N VAL A 603 7.95 -12.10 5.55
CA VAL A 603 8.98 -11.28 6.19
C VAL A 603 8.81 -11.40 7.71
N PRO A 604 9.83 -11.88 8.42
CA PRO A 604 9.72 -12.05 9.86
C PRO A 604 9.58 -10.70 10.57
N GLU A 605 8.78 -10.67 11.63
CA GLU A 605 8.76 -9.51 12.53
C GLU A 605 10.09 -9.38 13.26
N LEU A 606 10.46 -8.13 13.58
CA LEU A 606 11.63 -7.89 14.43
C LEU A 606 11.36 -8.48 15.83
N PRO A 607 12.30 -9.25 16.37
CA PRO A 607 12.13 -9.82 17.70
C PRO A 607 12.01 -8.70 18.73
N ASP A 608 10.92 -8.68 19.48
CA ASP A 608 10.67 -7.71 20.53
C ASP A 608 11.59 -7.96 21.74
N ALA A 609 12.21 -6.90 22.19
CA ALA A 609 12.93 -6.87 23.45
C ALA A 609 12.03 -6.30 24.55
N SER A 610 12.10 -6.87 25.75
CA SER A 610 11.46 -6.29 26.93
C SER A 610 11.99 -4.88 27.17
N VAL A 611 11.11 -3.92 27.41
CA VAL A 611 11.45 -2.51 27.64
C VAL A 611 11.28 -2.10 29.12
N SER A 612 11.96 -1.03 29.50
CA SER A 612 11.79 -0.36 30.79
C SER A 612 12.02 1.14 30.63
N ALA A 613 11.32 1.93 31.43
CA ALA A 613 11.58 3.35 31.58
C ALA A 613 12.56 3.61 32.72
N VAL A 614 13.47 4.58 32.57
CA VAL A 614 14.41 4.99 33.62
C VAL A 614 13.68 5.56 34.84
N SER A 615 12.55 6.20 34.62
CA SER A 615 11.65 6.69 35.70
C SER A 615 11.12 5.56 36.59
N GLY A 616 11.14 4.32 36.12
CA GLY A 616 10.49 3.18 36.76
C GLY A 616 8.99 3.10 36.56
N ASN A 617 8.41 4.00 35.76
CA ASN A 617 7.01 3.95 35.38
C ASN A 617 6.78 2.76 34.44
N ARG A 618 5.58 2.19 34.53
CA ARG A 618 5.14 1.23 33.52
C ARG A 618 4.92 2.01 32.21
N VAL A 619 5.45 1.48 31.13
CA VAL A 619 5.29 2.00 29.78
C VAL A 619 4.72 0.92 28.88
N ASP A 620 3.82 1.33 28.01
CA ASP A 620 3.27 0.48 26.93
C ASP A 620 4.01 0.81 25.63
N ALA A 621 5.29 0.43 25.62
CA ALA A 621 6.19 0.62 24.49
C ALA A 621 6.80 -0.71 24.08
N ARG A 622 7.13 -0.86 22.80
CA ARG A 622 7.82 -2.04 22.26
C ARG A 622 9.03 -1.59 21.46
N ILE A 623 10.11 -2.31 21.56
CA ILE A 623 11.33 -2.06 20.76
C ILE A 623 11.83 -3.41 20.26
N GLY A 624 11.69 -3.64 18.96
CA GLY A 624 12.29 -4.76 18.25
C GLY A 624 13.65 -4.36 17.67
N VAL A 625 14.66 -5.23 17.75
CA VAL A 625 15.99 -4.96 17.18
C VAL A 625 16.51 -6.21 16.50
N ALA A 626 17.00 -6.10 15.26
CA ALA A 626 17.63 -7.20 14.55
C ALA A 626 18.71 -6.70 13.56
N ALA A 627 19.57 -7.63 13.15
CA ALA A 627 20.50 -7.42 12.06
C ALA A 627 20.03 -8.16 10.80
N SER A 628 20.18 -7.53 9.66
CA SER A 628 19.82 -8.09 8.36
C SER A 628 20.91 -7.84 7.32
N THR A 629 21.09 -8.79 6.42
CA THR A 629 21.99 -8.68 5.25
C THR A 629 21.22 -8.60 3.94
N ASP A 630 19.90 -8.62 3.99
CA ASP A 630 18.98 -8.70 2.84
C ASP A 630 17.81 -7.71 2.95
N GLY A 631 18.05 -6.55 3.57
CA GLY A 631 17.06 -5.47 3.67
C GLY A 631 15.87 -5.79 4.59
N GLY A 632 15.99 -6.80 5.47
CA GLY A 632 14.98 -7.14 6.46
C GLY A 632 14.09 -8.34 6.10
N LEU A 633 14.40 -9.08 5.03
CA LEU A 633 13.71 -10.33 4.70
C LEU A 633 14.09 -11.47 5.64
N SER A 634 15.30 -11.45 6.16
CA SER A 634 15.75 -12.36 7.20
C SER A 634 16.59 -11.65 8.25
N TYR A 635 16.63 -12.23 9.45
CA TYR A 635 17.42 -11.68 10.54
C TYR A 635 18.47 -12.67 10.99
N SER A 636 19.67 -12.12 11.25
CA SER A 636 20.82 -12.88 11.71
C SER A 636 21.30 -12.34 13.05
N ASN A 637 21.73 -13.23 13.92
CA ASN A 637 22.50 -12.89 15.12
C ASN A 637 24.00 -13.12 14.95
N SER A 638 24.46 -13.27 13.71
CA SER A 638 25.86 -13.49 13.36
C SER A 638 26.29 -12.53 12.27
N ILE A 639 27.51 -12.04 12.36
CA ILE A 639 28.11 -11.13 11.39
C ILE A 639 29.50 -11.63 11.04
N GLY A 640 29.80 -11.78 9.74
CA GLY A 640 31.07 -12.23 9.20
C GLY A 640 31.88 -11.11 8.54
N PRO A 641 33.17 -11.37 8.19
CA PRO A 641 33.98 -10.43 7.45
C PRO A 641 33.37 -10.10 6.09
N GLY A 642 33.50 -8.84 5.68
CA GLY A 642 33.06 -8.37 4.36
C GLY A 642 31.54 -8.29 4.16
N GLN A 643 30.71 -8.78 5.10
CA GLN A 643 29.26 -8.68 5.00
C GLN A 643 28.78 -7.26 5.28
N LEU A 644 27.92 -6.75 4.39
CA LEU A 644 27.16 -5.53 4.65
C LEU A 644 25.94 -5.92 5.50
N VAL A 645 25.76 -5.27 6.63
CA VAL A 645 24.71 -5.55 7.60
C VAL A 645 23.99 -4.25 7.95
N ASP A 646 22.67 -4.27 7.88
CA ASP A 646 21.82 -3.23 8.45
C ASP A 646 21.36 -3.64 9.85
N LEU A 647 21.51 -2.76 10.83
CA LEU A 647 20.85 -2.87 12.12
C LEU A 647 19.52 -2.14 12.05
N LEU A 648 18.45 -2.89 12.21
CA LEU A 648 17.08 -2.39 12.14
C LEU A 648 16.48 -2.35 13.54
N ALA A 649 15.71 -1.29 13.84
CA ALA A 649 14.91 -1.20 15.05
C ALA A 649 13.49 -0.75 14.71
N ASP A 650 12.50 -1.46 15.24
CA ASP A 650 11.12 -1.00 15.32
C ASP A 650 10.89 -0.44 16.72
N VAL A 651 10.52 0.84 16.78
CA VAL A 651 10.24 1.52 18.04
C VAL A 651 8.76 1.87 18.06
N GLU A 652 8.00 1.17 18.90
CA GLU A 652 6.62 1.54 19.22
C GLU A 652 6.63 2.36 20.48
N VAL A 653 6.34 3.64 20.33
CA VAL A 653 6.39 4.64 21.42
C VAL A 653 5.12 4.51 22.26
N ASP A 654 5.25 4.57 23.59
CA ASP A 654 4.12 4.65 24.52
C ASP A 654 3.13 5.74 24.09
N ALA A 655 1.84 5.45 24.12
CA ALA A 655 0.78 6.35 23.68
C ALA A 655 0.84 7.73 24.38
N ALA A 656 1.24 7.76 25.66
CA ALA A 656 1.42 9.01 26.41
C ALA A 656 2.61 9.86 25.94
N HIS A 657 3.51 9.29 25.16
CA HIS A 657 4.70 9.96 24.62
C HIS A 657 4.53 10.42 23.17
N VAL A 658 3.50 9.93 22.47
CA VAL A 658 3.22 10.29 21.08
C VAL A 658 2.94 11.79 20.95
N GLY A 659 3.42 12.40 19.88
CA GLY A 659 3.26 13.84 19.63
C GLY A 659 4.29 14.73 20.34
N ARG A 660 5.12 14.19 21.25
CA ARG A 660 6.16 14.93 21.96
C ARG A 660 7.48 14.93 21.19
N GLN A 661 8.30 15.93 21.46
CA GLN A 661 9.67 15.96 20.95
C GLN A 661 10.52 14.91 21.65
N GLY A 662 11.40 14.23 20.90
CA GLY A 662 12.25 13.19 21.46
C GLY A 662 13.53 12.92 20.68
N SER A 663 14.21 11.86 21.07
CA SER A 663 15.43 11.36 20.40
C SER A 663 15.54 9.85 20.54
N VAL A 664 16.24 9.24 19.60
CA VAL A 664 16.60 7.81 19.63
C VAL A 664 18.08 7.67 19.96
N HIS A 665 18.41 6.71 20.80
CA HIS A 665 19.76 6.43 21.25
C HIS A 665 20.12 4.98 20.96
N VAL A 666 21.33 4.75 20.53
CA VAL A 666 21.89 3.43 20.26
C VAL A 666 23.19 3.26 21.01
N MET A 667 23.27 2.18 21.77
CA MET A 667 24.48 1.83 22.51
C MET A 667 25.00 0.48 21.99
N VAL A 668 26.27 0.45 21.64
CA VAL A 668 26.96 -0.75 21.13
C VAL A 668 28.10 -1.08 22.09
N GLY A 669 28.16 -2.31 22.52
CA GLY A 669 29.19 -2.76 23.45
C GLY A 669 29.74 -4.13 23.09
N ILE A 670 30.98 -4.37 23.44
CA ILE A 670 31.54 -5.72 23.50
C ILE A 670 31.28 -6.22 24.91
N VAL A 671 30.68 -7.39 25.02
CA VAL A 671 30.35 -7.98 26.32
C VAL A 671 31.60 -8.02 27.20
N ASP A 672 31.48 -7.50 28.43
CA ASP A 672 32.54 -7.35 29.42
C ASP A 672 33.63 -6.29 29.14
N SER A 673 33.52 -5.47 28.07
CA SER A 673 34.59 -4.53 27.68
C SER A 673 34.23 -3.04 27.77
N GLY A 674 32.95 -2.68 27.75
CA GLY A 674 32.46 -1.29 27.81
C GLY A 674 31.48 -0.97 26.67
N PHE A 675 30.93 0.24 26.70
CA PHE A 675 29.92 0.68 25.74
C PHE A 675 30.37 1.94 24.97
N LEU A 676 30.11 1.90 23.70
CA LEU A 676 30.11 3.06 22.79
C LEU A 676 28.65 3.46 22.51
N GLN A 677 28.43 4.68 22.12
CA GLN A 677 27.13 5.15 21.64
C GLN A 677 27.27 5.71 20.24
N LEU A 678 26.21 5.58 19.45
CA LEU A 678 26.13 6.14 18.11
C LEU A 678 25.77 7.61 18.22
N ASP A 679 26.53 8.49 17.58
CA ASP A 679 26.21 9.90 17.44
C ASP A 679 25.38 10.17 16.17
N ALA A 680 24.86 11.38 16.02
CA ALA A 680 24.07 11.78 14.86
C ALA A 680 24.84 11.78 13.52
N ALA A 681 26.17 11.68 13.56
CA ALA A 681 27.00 11.53 12.38
C ALA A 681 27.26 10.05 12.01
N GLY A 682 26.64 9.10 12.74
CA GLY A 682 26.87 7.67 12.56
C GLY A 682 28.20 7.17 13.09
N SER A 683 28.87 7.96 13.95
CA SER A 683 30.15 7.58 14.56
C SER A 683 29.96 6.98 15.93
N LEU A 684 30.75 5.96 16.25
CA LEU A 684 30.76 5.36 17.58
C LEU A 684 31.69 6.17 18.51
N VAL A 685 31.09 6.75 19.56
CA VAL A 685 31.80 7.54 20.57
C VAL A 685 31.72 6.89 21.95
N GLU A 686 32.73 7.11 22.81
CA GLU A 686 32.74 6.50 24.14
C GLU A 686 31.58 7.04 25.00
N TRP A 687 30.85 6.12 25.68
CA TRP A 687 29.82 6.49 26.63
C TRP A 687 30.33 6.36 28.07
N ASP A 688 30.12 7.38 28.86
CA ASP A 688 30.55 7.43 30.27
C ASP A 688 29.64 6.60 31.23
N GLY A 689 28.61 5.96 30.70
CA GLY A 689 27.67 5.16 31.47
C GLY A 689 26.62 5.98 32.24
N THR A 690 26.58 7.30 32.06
CA THR A 690 25.62 8.17 32.71
C THR A 690 24.46 8.53 31.77
N ARG A 691 23.33 8.92 32.34
CA ARG A 691 22.19 9.42 31.60
C ARG A 691 22.48 10.77 30.93
N GLU A 692 23.22 11.61 31.63
CA GLU A 692 23.61 12.93 31.16
C GLU A 692 24.63 12.87 30.01
N GLY A 693 25.37 11.76 29.91
CA GLY A 693 26.31 11.47 28.83
C GLY A 693 25.69 10.82 27.59
N LEU A 694 24.36 10.59 27.56
CA LEU A 694 23.69 10.05 26.39
C LEU A 694 23.68 11.06 25.25
N ILE A 695 24.16 10.64 24.09
CA ILE A 695 24.11 11.41 22.84
C ILE A 695 23.05 10.79 21.92
N PRO A 696 22.20 11.60 21.29
CA PRO A 696 21.20 11.05 20.34
C PRO A 696 21.88 10.54 19.08
N ALA A 697 21.51 9.32 18.67
CA ALA A 697 21.80 8.81 17.33
C ALA A 697 20.92 9.55 16.29
N THR A 698 19.69 9.86 16.66
CA THR A 698 18.83 10.74 15.87
C THR A 698 17.91 11.55 16.76
N SER A 699 17.59 12.82 16.37
CA SER A 699 16.63 13.67 17.03
C SER A 699 15.38 13.74 16.20
N VAL A 700 14.23 13.46 16.82
CA VAL A 700 12.92 13.50 16.16
C VAL A 700 12.11 14.68 16.69
N ALA A 701 11.57 15.48 15.77
CA ALA A 701 10.75 16.64 16.13
C ALA A 701 9.46 16.22 16.82
N VAL A 702 8.91 15.06 16.44
CA VAL A 702 7.68 14.48 16.98
C VAL A 702 7.85 12.97 17.06
N LEU A 703 7.71 12.40 18.27
CA LEU A 703 7.66 10.94 18.45
C LEU A 703 6.33 10.44 17.87
N ARG A 704 6.41 9.53 16.93
CA ARG A 704 5.25 8.84 16.32
C ARG A 704 4.98 7.53 17.05
N ARG A 705 3.76 7.01 16.96
CA ARG A 705 3.40 5.76 17.62
C ARG A 705 4.34 4.62 17.20
N GLN A 706 4.62 4.50 15.93
CA GLN A 706 5.56 3.51 15.41
C GLN A 706 6.55 4.14 14.44
N GLU A 707 7.81 3.78 14.59
CA GLU A 707 8.87 4.20 13.68
C GLU A 707 9.87 3.06 13.49
N ARG A 708 10.03 2.60 12.22
CA ARG A 708 11.12 1.71 11.86
C ARG A 708 12.33 2.55 11.51
N LEU A 709 13.39 2.31 12.22
CA LEU A 709 14.67 3.02 12.07
C LEU A 709 15.71 2.06 11.54
N THR A 710 16.43 2.47 10.49
CA THR A 710 17.72 1.87 10.20
C THR A 710 18.72 2.51 11.15
N VAL A 711 19.04 1.78 12.20
CA VAL A 711 19.91 2.25 13.29
C VAL A 711 21.34 2.42 12.82
N LEU A 712 21.81 1.47 12.03
CA LEU A 712 23.12 1.48 11.40
C LEU A 712 23.01 0.80 10.03
N SER A 713 23.42 1.49 8.99
CA SER A 713 23.28 1.08 7.61
C SER A 713 24.62 0.71 7.02
N ASP A 714 24.64 -0.36 6.21
CA ASP A 714 25.85 -0.83 5.52
C ASP A 714 27.05 -1.02 6.46
N PHE A 715 26.79 -1.49 7.68
CA PHE A 715 27.86 -1.82 8.59
C PHE A 715 28.62 -3.03 8.04
N GLN A 716 29.93 -2.88 7.89
CA GLN A 716 30.79 -3.93 7.37
C GLN A 716 31.96 -4.18 8.32
N LEU A 717 32.13 -5.43 8.72
CA LEU A 717 33.37 -5.83 9.35
C LEU A 717 34.49 -5.88 8.31
N PRO A 718 35.74 -5.57 8.69
CA PRO A 718 36.87 -5.72 7.80
C PRO A 718 36.96 -7.12 7.18
N ASP A 719 37.49 -7.23 5.95
CA ASP A 719 37.69 -8.52 5.27
C ASP A 719 38.57 -9.50 6.05
N GLN A 720 39.42 -8.99 6.93
CA GLN A 720 40.20 -9.78 7.87
C GLN A 720 39.93 -9.36 9.31
N ILE A 721 39.31 -10.24 10.06
CA ILE A 721 39.07 -10.05 11.50
C ILE A 721 40.17 -10.74 12.28
N PRO A 722 40.84 -10.07 13.25
CA PRO A 722 41.79 -10.75 14.13
C PRO A 722 41.12 -11.92 14.87
N GLU A 723 41.83 -13.05 14.99
CA GLU A 723 41.30 -14.29 15.60
C GLU A 723 40.72 -14.07 17.01
N GLU A 724 41.24 -13.08 17.74
CA GLU A 724 40.80 -12.74 19.11
C GLU A 724 39.37 -12.16 19.17
N PHE A 725 38.83 -11.70 18.04
CA PHE A 725 37.43 -11.22 17.96
C PHE A 725 36.43 -12.28 17.50
N ILE A 726 36.92 -13.35 16.89
CA ILE A 726 36.05 -14.45 16.44
C ILE A 726 35.46 -15.14 17.65
N GLY A 727 34.14 -15.28 17.65
CA GLY A 727 33.36 -15.83 18.75
C GLY A 727 33.01 -14.83 19.86
N GLN A 728 33.44 -13.57 19.75
CA GLN A 728 32.97 -12.52 20.65
C GLN A 728 31.56 -12.04 20.26
N GLN A 729 30.86 -11.44 21.23
CA GLN A 729 29.52 -10.92 21.05
C GLN A 729 29.51 -9.40 21.13
N VAL A 730 28.86 -8.79 20.18
CA VAL A 730 28.52 -7.36 20.18
C VAL A 730 27.10 -7.22 20.71
N ALA A 731 26.92 -6.42 21.74
CA ALA A 731 25.63 -6.13 22.35
C ALA A 731 25.09 -4.78 21.82
N VAL A 732 23.89 -4.77 21.26
CA VAL A 732 23.25 -3.53 20.79
C VAL A 732 21.98 -3.27 21.60
N TYR A 733 21.91 -2.07 22.20
CA TYR A 733 20.74 -1.56 22.90
C TYR A 733 20.15 -0.39 22.13
N VAL A 734 18.84 -0.31 22.11
CA VAL A 734 18.10 0.82 21.54
C VAL A 734 17.21 1.43 22.61
N ALA A 735 17.12 2.75 22.59
CA ALA A 735 16.29 3.52 23.50
C ALA A 735 15.69 4.73 22.79
N TYR A 736 14.53 5.22 23.29
CA TYR A 736 14.08 6.56 22.96
C TYR A 736 13.96 7.42 24.21
N GLN A 737 14.12 8.73 24.05
CA GLN A 737 14.00 9.70 25.13
C GLN A 737 12.91 10.73 24.79
N VAL A 738 12.09 11.06 25.78
CA VAL A 738 11.12 12.16 25.70
C VAL A 738 11.81 13.45 26.17
N ALA A 739 11.90 14.46 25.30
CA ALA A 739 12.67 15.68 25.57
C ALA A 739 12.17 16.46 26.80
N GLU A 740 10.84 16.58 26.96
CA GLU A 740 10.24 17.36 28.04
C GLU A 740 10.48 16.77 29.45
N SER A 741 10.30 15.45 29.59
CA SER A 741 10.48 14.75 30.88
C SER A 741 11.91 14.26 31.08
N GLY A 742 12.67 14.16 30.00
CA GLY A 742 13.95 13.49 29.94
C GLY A 742 13.85 12.01 30.28
N ASP A 743 12.67 11.40 30.29
CA ASP A 743 12.53 9.96 30.53
C ASP A 743 13.09 9.17 29.35
N VAL A 744 13.76 8.06 29.64
CA VAL A 744 14.37 7.19 28.65
C VAL A 744 13.74 5.81 28.76
N VAL A 745 13.16 5.35 27.67
CA VAL A 745 12.62 4.01 27.49
C VAL A 745 13.62 3.19 26.69
N TYR A 746 14.05 2.04 27.19
CA TYR A 746 15.16 1.28 26.62
C TYR A 746 14.91 -0.21 26.65
N THR A 747 15.58 -0.96 25.74
CA THR A 747 15.57 -2.43 25.73
C THR A 747 16.30 -2.98 26.96
N GLN A 748 15.65 -3.87 27.74
CA GLN A 748 16.26 -4.52 28.92
C GLN A 748 17.34 -5.51 28.53
N GLN A 749 17.20 -6.15 27.37
CA GLN A 749 18.14 -7.09 26.81
C GLN A 749 18.68 -6.55 25.48
N PRO A 750 19.98 -6.70 25.20
CA PRO A 750 20.55 -6.32 23.93
C PRO A 750 20.22 -7.33 22.84
N LEU A 751 20.26 -6.86 21.59
CA LEU A 751 20.57 -7.73 20.47
C LEU A 751 22.04 -8.19 20.63
N LEU A 752 22.27 -9.49 20.60
CA LEU A 752 23.60 -10.07 20.63
C LEU A 752 24.00 -10.55 19.24
N LEU A 753 25.03 -9.93 18.67
CA LEU A 753 25.61 -10.30 17.37
C LEU A 753 26.92 -11.07 17.60
N ASN A 754 26.99 -12.30 17.13
CA ASN A 754 28.19 -13.13 17.19
C ASN A 754 29.11 -12.79 16.02
N ILE A 755 30.38 -12.48 16.29
CA ILE A 755 31.38 -12.33 15.24
C ILE A 755 31.84 -13.73 14.83
N VAL A 756 31.60 -14.07 13.55
CA VAL A 756 31.95 -15.40 13.01
C VAL A 756 33.12 -15.28 12.03
N ALA A 757 33.87 -16.37 11.89
CA ALA A 757 34.88 -16.45 10.84
C ALA A 757 34.23 -16.41 9.45
N GLY A 758 34.92 -15.86 8.47
CA GLY A 758 34.47 -15.94 7.08
C GLY A 758 34.30 -17.40 6.65
N SER A 759 33.26 -17.69 5.89
CA SER A 759 33.18 -18.96 5.17
C SER A 759 34.25 -18.94 4.04
N ASP A 760 35.20 -19.86 4.10
CA ASP A 760 36.17 -20.09 3.02
C ASP A 760 35.47 -20.38 1.67
#